data_d50bc04e4700051b639918a10fefc5bd
#
_entry.id   d50bc04e4700051b639918a10fefc5bd
#
_cell.length_a   1.000
_cell.length_b   1.000
_cell.length_c   1.000
_cell.angle_alpha   90.00
_cell.angle_beta   90.00
_cell.angle_gamma   90.00
#
_symmetry.space_group_name_H-M   'P 1'
#
loop_
_entity.id
_entity.type
_entity.pdbx_description
1 polymer ?
#
loop_
_entity_poly.entity_id
_entity_poly.type
_entity_poly.pdbx_seq_one_letter_code
_entity_poly.pdbx_strand_id
1 'polypeptide(L)'
;MTLGPNKLELKPLVDCTPILDIIVPVYRGLDATRRCLESLLRFPQQTPYEIVVINDDSPEPELSTYLQEMAQMSKFTLLENPINLGFVNSVNRGLVLHPERDIVLLNSDTEVHGNWLDRLYGCAHHDPQVGTVTPFSNHATICSYPRFIQDNPLPEYWPLDLLDNLFAEINAKQYLEIPTGVGFCMYVTRHCLNQVGFFDALLFKKGYGEENDFSIRATNLGFKHFLCGDTFIYHQGRVSFGEKFKVLGATAQKTLEEKYPHYPVLIENFCTKDPIRMLRRRIDMARLACSQRKRILFITHARGGGTEKHVQELAQILEGDFEIFILRPTDPKGVSIEWARSGEEFIVYFRLPYSYSELVDFLEDMGIFYIHLHHIIELNQQVLQLAQDLHVPYDVTVHDYYPICPQINLISEDGYYCGEPDTRGCDFCLAKRPGLWGMDILSWRAFFRNILANAKRVIAPSHDVLERVKSYIPEARYVYLPHPELFTFPASDLRPLVKRELKVLVLGVLSVAKGLRLLEACALDAKKRKLPLFFRVIGYPFDEAIKEPDSPLSFYGPYSDKELPMLIERERADIVFFPALWPESYSYTLSYAINSRLPIAAPKLGAFQERLADYPSALLLDWDSSPQSWNDGFVALLNQPLHASRLPIGTLDGP
;
A
#
# COMPACT_ATOMS: atom_id res chain seq x y z
N MET A 1 18.53 34.52 19.55
CA MET A 1 19.75 34.98 18.85
C MET A 1 19.42 34.95 17.37
N THR A 2 19.26 36.11 16.75
CA THR A 2 18.94 36.29 15.33
C THR A 2 20.22 36.11 14.52
N LEU A 3 20.29 35.05 13.74
CA LEU A 3 21.33 34.85 12.73
C LEU A 3 20.97 35.68 11.49
N GLY A 4 21.74 36.69 11.20
CA GLY A 4 21.62 37.49 10.00
C GLY A 4 22.05 36.73 8.75
N PRO A 5 21.66 37.19 7.54
CA PRO A 5 21.94 36.47 6.29
C PRO A 5 23.45 36.57 5.96
N ASN A 6 24.16 35.46 6.07
CA ASN A 6 25.49 35.33 5.52
C ASN A 6 25.40 35.42 3.98
N LYS A 7 25.88 36.51 3.41
CA LYS A 7 26.22 36.60 1.99
C LYS A 7 27.38 35.63 1.74
N LEU A 8 27.06 34.47 1.15
CA LEU A 8 28.05 33.60 0.54
C LEU A 8 28.63 34.35 -0.68
N GLU A 9 29.84 34.90 -0.53
CA GLU A 9 30.64 35.32 -1.67
C GLU A 9 30.99 34.07 -2.48
N LEU A 10 30.37 33.92 -3.62
CA LEU A 10 30.74 32.93 -4.64
C LEU A 10 32.18 33.27 -5.10
N LYS A 11 33.15 32.45 -4.70
CA LYS A 11 34.47 32.48 -5.33
C LYS A 11 34.28 32.18 -6.82
N PRO A 12 34.91 32.96 -7.73
CA PRO A 12 34.83 32.67 -9.16
C PRO A 12 35.36 31.26 -9.39
N LEU A 13 34.59 30.44 -10.14
CA LEU A 13 35.03 29.18 -10.70
C LEU A 13 36.37 29.38 -11.39
N VAL A 14 37.36 28.57 -11.02
CA VAL A 14 38.63 28.46 -11.75
C VAL A 14 38.26 28.23 -13.22
N ASP A 15 38.95 28.91 -14.16
CA ASP A 15 38.81 28.76 -15.60
C ASP A 15 39.20 27.33 -16.04
N CYS A 16 38.35 26.36 -15.73
CA CYS A 16 38.52 24.97 -16.13
C CYS A 16 37.62 24.69 -17.35
N THR A 17 38.25 24.25 -18.42
CA THR A 17 37.53 23.79 -19.62
C THR A 17 36.52 22.70 -19.24
N PRO A 18 35.22 22.83 -19.62
CA PRO A 18 34.25 21.80 -19.35
C PRO A 18 34.66 20.43 -19.92
N ILE A 19 34.51 19.39 -19.11
CA ILE A 19 34.78 17.98 -19.49
C ILE A 19 33.52 17.17 -19.65
N LEU A 20 32.34 17.76 -19.36
CA LEU A 20 31.04 17.13 -19.36
C LEU A 20 29.97 18.11 -19.84
N ASP A 21 29.01 17.59 -20.62
CA ASP A 21 27.80 18.30 -21.03
C ASP A 21 26.57 17.73 -20.32
N ILE A 22 25.76 18.60 -19.68
CA ILE A 22 24.43 18.25 -19.17
C ILE A 22 23.41 18.65 -20.22
N ILE A 23 22.82 17.65 -20.89
CA ILE A 23 21.86 17.86 -21.99
C ILE A 23 20.44 17.77 -21.43
N VAL A 24 19.70 18.88 -21.54
CA VAL A 24 18.31 19.00 -21.07
C VAL A 24 17.40 19.23 -22.29
N PRO A 25 16.73 18.18 -22.81
CA PRO A 25 15.73 18.33 -23.85
C PRO A 25 14.42 18.88 -23.25
N VAL A 26 13.87 19.93 -23.90
CA VAL A 26 12.67 20.63 -23.41
C VAL A 26 11.61 20.67 -24.50
N TYR A 27 10.37 20.31 -24.15
CA TYR A 27 9.22 20.41 -25.07
C TYR A 27 8.01 21.07 -24.42
N ARG A 28 7.63 20.70 -23.17
CA ARG A 28 6.49 21.23 -22.42
C ARG A 28 6.78 21.29 -20.93
N GLY A 29 5.99 22.08 -20.22
CA GLY A 29 6.01 22.15 -18.77
C GLY A 29 6.90 23.24 -18.20
N LEU A 30 6.52 24.50 -18.38
CA LEU A 30 7.26 25.69 -17.92
C LEU A 30 7.70 25.57 -16.44
N ASP A 31 6.79 25.25 -15.54
CA ASP A 31 7.09 25.23 -14.10
C ASP A 31 8.06 24.09 -13.74
N ALA A 32 7.92 22.91 -14.35
CA ALA A 32 8.83 21.78 -14.13
C ALA A 32 10.22 22.12 -14.68
N THR A 33 10.30 22.64 -15.91
CA THR A 33 11.55 23.05 -16.55
C THR A 33 12.25 24.15 -15.75
N ARG A 34 11.49 25.11 -15.21
CA ARG A 34 12.03 26.16 -14.35
C ARG A 34 12.69 25.57 -13.10
N ARG A 35 12.01 24.69 -12.37
CA ARG A 35 12.58 24.03 -11.17
C ARG A 35 13.83 23.21 -11.52
N CYS A 36 13.80 22.48 -12.62
CA CYS A 36 14.95 21.72 -13.10
C CYS A 36 16.17 22.64 -13.30
N LEU A 37 16.05 23.68 -14.11
CA LEU A 37 17.14 24.59 -14.43
C LEU A 37 17.61 25.40 -13.20
N GLU A 38 16.70 25.84 -12.34
CA GLU A 38 17.04 26.50 -11.09
C GLU A 38 17.80 25.57 -10.15
N SER A 39 17.44 24.28 -10.07
CA SER A 39 18.17 23.30 -9.25
C SER A 39 19.59 23.07 -9.76
N LEU A 40 19.77 22.97 -11.08
CA LEU A 40 21.11 22.86 -11.71
C LEU A 40 22.02 24.07 -11.38
N LEU A 41 21.46 25.27 -11.40
CA LEU A 41 22.21 26.49 -11.13
C LEU A 41 22.45 26.75 -9.63
N ARG A 42 21.62 26.16 -8.77
CA ARG A 42 21.68 26.34 -7.31
C ARG A 42 22.79 25.54 -6.66
N PHE A 43 23.12 24.36 -7.17
CA PHE A 43 24.08 23.44 -6.56
C PHE A 43 25.34 23.32 -7.39
N PRO A 44 26.40 24.15 -7.12
CA PRO A 44 27.64 24.10 -7.87
C PRO A 44 28.37 22.77 -7.66
N GLN A 45 29.00 22.27 -8.71
CA GLN A 45 29.76 21.03 -8.73
C GLN A 45 31.28 21.33 -8.86
N GLN A 46 32.12 20.38 -8.46
CA GLN A 46 33.57 20.43 -8.67
C GLN A 46 33.94 20.00 -10.10
N THR A 47 33.21 19.03 -10.65
CA THR A 47 33.34 18.57 -12.03
C THR A 47 33.01 19.71 -12.99
N PRO A 48 33.95 20.13 -13.89
CA PRO A 48 33.66 21.18 -14.86
C PRO A 48 32.63 20.72 -15.88
N TYR A 49 31.54 21.46 -16.02
CA TYR A 49 30.44 21.12 -16.89
C TYR A 49 29.87 22.30 -17.67
N GLU A 50 29.16 22.01 -18.75
CA GLU A 50 28.32 22.94 -19.47
C GLU A 50 26.87 22.45 -19.50
N ILE A 51 25.89 23.33 -19.31
CA ILE A 51 24.49 23.02 -19.47
C ILE A 51 24.07 23.33 -20.92
N VAL A 52 23.53 22.37 -21.61
CA VAL A 52 23.01 22.49 -22.98
C VAL A 52 21.52 22.22 -22.95
N VAL A 53 20.70 23.25 -23.12
CA VAL A 53 19.24 23.14 -23.18
C VAL A 53 18.82 23.07 -24.65
N ILE A 54 17.94 22.13 -24.99
CA ILE A 54 17.46 21.95 -26.36
C ILE A 54 15.95 22.16 -26.37
N ASN A 55 15.52 23.32 -26.90
CA ASN A 55 14.11 23.60 -27.13
C ASN A 55 13.63 22.89 -28.40
N ASP A 56 12.81 21.85 -28.25
CA ASP A 56 12.29 21.05 -29.37
C ASP A 56 10.99 21.61 -29.94
N ASP A 57 11.01 22.90 -30.35
CA ASP A 57 9.87 23.63 -30.88
C ASP A 57 8.68 23.57 -29.90
N SER A 58 8.89 24.06 -28.69
CA SER A 58 7.87 24.03 -27.64
C SER A 58 6.60 24.75 -28.08
N PRO A 59 5.42 24.11 -27.92
CA PRO A 59 4.13 24.75 -28.20
C PRO A 59 3.72 25.78 -27.14
N GLU A 60 4.54 25.96 -26.09
CA GLU A 60 4.30 26.92 -25.00
C GLU A 60 5.18 28.17 -25.20
N PRO A 61 4.64 29.31 -25.71
CA PRO A 61 5.45 30.50 -25.99
C PRO A 61 6.15 31.06 -24.76
N GLU A 62 5.53 30.95 -23.58
CA GLU A 62 6.09 31.43 -22.31
C GLU A 62 7.33 30.61 -21.93
N LEU A 63 7.35 29.29 -22.21
CA LEU A 63 8.50 28.44 -21.98
C LEU A 63 9.65 28.82 -22.91
N SER A 64 9.39 29.01 -24.21
CA SER A 64 10.41 29.45 -25.17
C SER A 64 11.00 30.81 -24.78
N THR A 65 10.18 31.77 -24.40
CA THR A 65 10.63 33.10 -23.91
C THR A 65 11.51 32.94 -22.67
N TYR A 66 11.10 32.16 -21.68
CA TYR A 66 11.89 31.90 -20.49
C TYR A 66 13.26 31.33 -20.82
N LEU A 67 13.34 30.33 -21.71
CA LEU A 67 14.62 29.73 -22.11
C LEU A 67 15.54 30.73 -22.82
N GLN A 68 14.99 31.58 -23.68
CA GLN A 68 15.76 32.64 -24.37
C GLN A 68 16.29 33.69 -23.42
N GLU A 69 15.47 34.15 -22.45
CA GLU A 69 15.89 35.10 -21.42
C GLU A 69 17.02 34.54 -20.57
N MET A 70 16.91 33.30 -20.10
CA MET A 70 17.96 32.65 -19.28
C MET A 70 19.24 32.41 -20.08
N ALA A 71 19.16 32.08 -21.37
CA ALA A 71 20.33 31.92 -22.24
C ALA A 71 21.05 33.25 -22.45
N GLN A 72 20.32 34.35 -22.64
CA GLN A 72 20.90 35.72 -22.72
C GLN A 72 21.69 36.11 -21.48
N MET A 73 21.29 35.60 -20.31
CA MET A 73 22.04 35.76 -19.06
C MET A 73 23.26 34.84 -18.94
N SER A 74 23.62 34.13 -20.03
CA SER A 74 24.74 33.18 -20.08
C SER A 74 24.65 32.06 -19.01
N LYS A 75 23.44 31.62 -18.69
CA LYS A 75 23.24 30.54 -17.71
C LYS A 75 23.45 29.16 -18.31
N PHE A 76 23.22 29.01 -19.60
CA PHE A 76 23.38 27.77 -20.36
C PHE A 76 23.44 28.06 -21.87
N THR A 77 23.92 27.08 -22.64
CA THR A 77 23.85 27.10 -24.10
C THR A 77 22.48 26.64 -24.55
N LEU A 78 21.74 27.47 -25.32
CA LEU A 78 20.42 27.13 -25.87
C LEU A 78 20.53 26.74 -27.34
N LEU A 79 20.00 25.56 -27.64
CA LEU A 79 19.76 25.10 -29.02
C LEU A 79 18.25 25.10 -29.28
N GLU A 80 17.83 25.71 -30.38
CA GLU A 80 16.43 25.71 -30.81
C GLU A 80 16.26 24.82 -32.05
N ASN A 81 15.28 23.94 -32.04
CA ASN A 81 14.86 23.16 -33.20
C ASN A 81 13.83 23.97 -34.00
N PRO A 82 13.96 24.05 -35.33
CA PRO A 82 13.00 24.82 -36.15
C PRO A 82 11.62 24.14 -36.26
N ILE A 83 11.51 22.88 -35.90
CA ILE A 83 10.31 22.04 -35.83
C ILE A 83 10.49 21.03 -34.71
N ASN A 84 9.40 20.46 -34.20
CA ASN A 84 9.49 19.34 -33.25
C ASN A 84 10.13 18.11 -33.92
N LEU A 85 11.37 17.81 -33.52
CA LEU A 85 12.15 16.66 -34.02
C LEU A 85 11.90 15.38 -33.20
N GLY A 86 11.30 15.49 -32.03
CA GLY A 86 11.12 14.44 -31.02
C GLY A 86 12.36 14.23 -30.17
N PHE A 87 12.15 13.59 -29.01
CA PHE A 87 13.14 13.42 -27.96
C PHE A 87 14.50 12.92 -28.47
N VAL A 88 14.49 11.80 -29.18
CA VAL A 88 15.74 11.12 -29.62
C VAL A 88 16.59 11.98 -30.55
N ASN A 89 15.96 12.67 -31.53
CA ASN A 89 16.71 13.53 -32.44
C ASN A 89 17.25 14.76 -31.71
N SER A 90 16.47 15.34 -30.81
CA SER A 90 16.90 16.49 -29.99
C SER A 90 18.09 16.11 -29.12
N VAL A 91 18.04 14.98 -28.43
CA VAL A 91 19.15 14.45 -27.65
C VAL A 91 20.38 14.21 -28.54
N ASN A 92 20.24 13.50 -29.66
CA ASN A 92 21.35 13.23 -30.58
C ASN A 92 22.01 14.52 -31.08
N ARG A 93 21.24 15.61 -31.26
CA ARG A 93 21.80 16.92 -31.62
C ARG A 93 22.73 17.47 -30.53
N GLY A 94 22.41 17.25 -29.25
CA GLY A 94 23.28 17.61 -28.12
C GLY A 94 24.54 16.75 -28.04
N LEU A 95 24.41 15.42 -28.30
CA LEU A 95 25.51 14.45 -28.18
C LEU A 95 26.69 14.73 -29.12
N VAL A 96 26.46 15.43 -30.24
CA VAL A 96 27.50 15.73 -31.24
C VAL A 96 28.27 17.03 -30.98
N LEU A 97 27.85 17.89 -30.06
CA LEU A 97 28.44 19.22 -29.87
C LEU A 97 29.92 19.17 -29.49
N HIS A 98 30.24 18.36 -28.51
CA HIS A 98 31.57 18.27 -27.94
C HIS A 98 32.05 16.82 -27.90
N PRO A 99 32.80 16.37 -28.94
CA PRO A 99 33.12 14.95 -29.12
C PRO A 99 34.10 14.36 -28.10
N GLU A 100 34.70 15.18 -27.24
CA GLU A 100 35.61 14.73 -26.18
C GLU A 100 34.96 14.70 -24.79
N ARG A 101 33.74 15.26 -24.61
CA ARG A 101 33.13 15.41 -23.29
C ARG A 101 32.21 14.24 -22.99
N ASP A 102 32.20 13.83 -21.75
CA ASP A 102 31.14 12.95 -21.24
C ASP A 102 29.78 13.64 -21.26
N ILE A 103 28.72 12.86 -21.14
CA ILE A 103 27.35 13.36 -21.27
C ILE A 103 26.53 12.96 -20.03
N VAL A 104 25.72 13.89 -19.55
CA VAL A 104 24.56 13.57 -18.69
C VAL A 104 23.31 13.99 -19.43
N LEU A 105 22.47 13.03 -19.76
CA LEU A 105 21.08 13.28 -20.18
C LEU A 105 20.27 13.56 -18.93
N LEU A 106 19.48 14.62 -18.93
CA LEU A 106 18.64 14.98 -17.79
C LEU A 106 17.28 15.46 -18.28
N ASN A 107 16.21 14.83 -17.84
CA ASN A 107 14.86 15.28 -18.17
C ASN A 107 14.55 16.65 -17.57
N SER A 108 13.80 17.47 -18.29
CA SER A 108 13.41 18.83 -17.88
C SER A 108 12.41 18.90 -16.72
N ASP A 109 11.91 17.74 -16.23
CA ASP A 109 11.02 17.62 -15.09
C ASP A 109 11.68 16.94 -13.88
N THR A 110 12.99 17.11 -13.74
CA THR A 110 13.81 16.61 -12.62
C THR A 110 14.26 17.75 -11.72
N GLU A 111 14.60 17.42 -10.47
CA GLU A 111 15.25 18.37 -9.53
C GLU A 111 16.47 17.69 -8.90
N VAL A 112 17.63 18.35 -8.97
CA VAL A 112 18.91 17.85 -8.47
C VAL A 112 19.31 18.54 -7.18
N HIS A 113 20.08 17.84 -6.32
CA HIS A 113 20.51 18.37 -5.02
C HIS A 113 21.98 18.02 -4.72
N GLY A 114 22.59 18.82 -3.83
CA GLY A 114 23.94 18.56 -3.35
C GLY A 114 24.99 18.47 -4.46
N ASN A 115 25.98 17.62 -4.28
CA ASN A 115 27.08 17.36 -5.23
C ASN A 115 26.77 16.17 -6.15
N TRP A 116 25.55 16.09 -6.65
CA TRP A 116 25.01 14.98 -7.44
C TRP A 116 25.86 14.62 -8.67
N LEU A 117 26.35 15.63 -9.41
CA LEU A 117 27.14 15.41 -10.62
C LEU A 117 28.52 14.84 -10.31
N ASP A 118 29.17 15.33 -9.23
CA ASP A 118 30.47 14.83 -8.78
C ASP A 118 30.40 13.36 -8.38
N ARG A 119 29.26 12.93 -7.78
CA ARG A 119 29.00 11.52 -7.43
C ARG A 119 28.77 10.66 -8.66
N LEU A 120 27.98 11.13 -9.63
CA LEU A 120 27.82 10.43 -10.92
C LEU A 120 29.14 10.32 -11.67
N TYR A 121 29.93 11.39 -11.70
CA TYR A 121 31.26 11.38 -12.30
C TYR A 121 32.17 10.36 -11.62
N GLY A 122 32.20 10.34 -10.30
CA GLY A 122 32.97 9.36 -9.52
C GLY A 122 32.54 7.91 -9.82
N CYS A 123 31.22 7.68 -9.95
CA CYS A 123 30.69 6.38 -10.35
C CYS A 123 31.07 6.02 -11.80
N ALA A 124 31.01 6.97 -12.74
CA ALA A 124 31.36 6.72 -14.15
C ALA A 124 32.83 6.37 -14.36
N HIS A 125 33.71 6.85 -13.48
CA HIS A 125 35.16 6.68 -13.64
C HIS A 125 35.80 5.72 -12.62
N HIS A 126 35.00 4.91 -11.88
CA HIS A 126 35.54 3.92 -10.94
C HIS A 126 36.07 2.67 -11.64
N ASP A 127 35.55 2.36 -12.84
CA ASP A 127 35.95 1.22 -13.68
C ASP A 127 35.94 1.65 -15.15
N PRO A 128 36.95 1.34 -15.96
CA PRO A 128 37.01 1.71 -17.38
C PRO A 128 35.93 1.03 -18.24
N GLN A 129 35.26 -0.01 -17.75
CA GLN A 129 34.15 -0.67 -18.45
C GLN A 129 32.79 0.04 -18.23
N VAL A 130 32.74 1.09 -17.42
CA VAL A 130 31.48 1.82 -17.20
C VAL A 130 31.04 2.50 -18.50
N GLY A 131 29.87 2.12 -18.98
CA GLY A 131 29.23 2.75 -20.14
C GLY A 131 28.24 3.82 -19.71
N THR A 132 27.32 3.48 -18.77
CA THR A 132 26.31 4.40 -18.27
C THR A 132 26.15 4.33 -16.76
N VAL A 133 25.69 5.45 -16.16
CA VAL A 133 25.34 5.52 -14.74
C VAL A 133 23.97 6.17 -14.58
N THR A 134 23.15 5.59 -13.72
CA THR A 134 21.82 6.07 -13.37
C THR A 134 21.73 6.27 -11.84
N PRO A 135 21.20 7.39 -11.33
CA PRO A 135 20.94 7.57 -9.91
C PRO A 135 19.62 6.94 -9.47
N PHE A 136 19.36 6.90 -8.15
CA PHE A 136 18.02 6.65 -7.64
C PHE A 136 17.07 7.81 -7.94
N SER A 137 15.77 7.48 -8.08
CA SER A 137 14.70 8.46 -8.20
C SER A 137 13.37 7.90 -7.70
N ASN A 138 12.41 8.76 -7.49
CA ASN A 138 11.03 8.34 -7.20
C ASN A 138 10.30 7.78 -8.45
N HIS A 139 10.73 8.13 -9.66
CA HIS A 139 10.17 7.65 -10.94
C HIS A 139 11.30 7.16 -11.86
N ALA A 140 11.82 5.96 -11.61
CA ALA A 140 12.99 5.43 -12.33
C ALA A 140 12.95 3.90 -12.55
N THR A 141 11.77 3.30 -12.67
CA THR A 141 11.61 1.86 -12.89
C THR A 141 12.50 1.01 -11.96
N ILE A 142 13.54 0.35 -12.49
CA ILE A 142 14.48 -0.49 -11.73
C ILE A 142 15.40 0.29 -10.79
N CYS A 143 15.40 1.62 -10.82
CA CYS A 143 16.15 2.50 -9.92
C CYS A 143 15.21 3.30 -8.99
N SER A 144 13.95 2.85 -8.80
CA SER A 144 12.96 3.57 -8.01
C SER A 144 13.14 3.39 -6.50
N TYR A 145 12.82 4.46 -5.75
CA TYR A 145 12.77 4.54 -4.30
C TYR A 145 11.54 5.38 -3.88
N PRO A 146 10.82 5.06 -2.77
CA PRO A 146 11.07 3.95 -1.84
C PRO A 146 10.66 2.58 -2.37
N ARG A 147 9.61 2.46 -3.16
CA ARG A 147 9.12 1.19 -3.70
C ARG A 147 9.77 0.88 -5.04
N PHE A 148 10.21 -0.35 -5.18
CA PHE A 148 10.86 -0.87 -6.38
C PHE A 148 9.87 -1.01 -7.55
N ILE A 149 10.29 -0.66 -8.75
CA ILE A 149 9.52 -0.79 -10.02
C ILE A 149 8.18 -0.02 -9.99
N GLN A 150 8.06 0.99 -9.17
CA GLN A 150 6.83 1.78 -9.05
C GLN A 150 7.10 3.26 -9.19
N ASP A 151 6.09 3.97 -9.67
CA ASP A 151 6.03 5.42 -9.55
C ASP A 151 5.70 5.76 -8.10
N ASN A 152 6.56 6.51 -7.44
CA ASN A 152 6.43 6.86 -6.04
C ASN A 152 6.17 8.37 -5.91
N PRO A 153 4.90 8.81 -5.75
CA PRO A 153 4.64 10.19 -5.39
C PRO A 153 5.23 10.44 -4.00
N LEU A 154 6.22 11.33 -3.93
CA LEU A 154 6.80 11.70 -2.64
C LEU A 154 5.86 12.65 -1.91
N PRO A 155 5.69 12.50 -0.57
CA PRO A 155 4.95 13.46 0.22
C PRO A 155 5.58 14.85 0.17
N GLU A 156 4.76 15.90 0.10
CA GLU A 156 5.23 17.30 0.04
C GLU A 156 6.13 17.70 1.22
N TYR A 157 5.99 17.02 2.36
CA TYR A 157 6.80 17.25 3.57
C TYR A 157 8.16 16.55 3.54
N TRP A 158 8.56 15.89 2.43
CA TRP A 158 9.89 15.31 2.30
C TRP A 158 10.85 16.35 1.71
N PRO A 159 11.78 16.91 2.52
CA PRO A 159 12.80 17.81 1.98
C PRO A 159 13.72 17.00 1.06
N LEU A 160 13.72 17.34 -0.22
CA LEU A 160 14.49 16.61 -1.24
C LEU A 160 15.99 16.71 -1.02
N ASP A 161 16.46 17.84 -0.50
CA ASP A 161 17.86 18.03 -0.11
C ASP A 161 18.28 17.13 1.05
N LEU A 162 17.41 16.95 2.06
CA LEU A 162 17.67 16.02 3.15
C LEU A 162 17.69 14.57 2.64
N LEU A 163 16.77 14.21 1.74
CA LEU A 163 16.72 12.87 1.17
C LEU A 163 17.97 12.57 0.36
N ASP A 164 18.43 13.48 -0.52
CA ASP A 164 19.66 13.28 -1.28
C ASP A 164 20.89 13.21 -0.35
N ASN A 165 20.95 14.01 0.71
CA ASN A 165 22.01 13.92 1.71
C ASN A 165 22.06 12.57 2.40
N LEU A 166 20.91 11.96 2.74
CA LEU A 166 20.85 10.59 3.29
C LEU A 166 21.45 9.58 2.30
N PHE A 167 21.10 9.68 1.02
CA PHE A 167 21.70 8.82 0.00
C PHE A 167 23.22 9.00 -0.07
N ALA A 168 23.69 10.24 -0.08
CA ALA A 168 25.11 10.58 -0.15
C ALA A 168 25.93 10.04 1.03
N GLU A 169 25.36 10.08 2.24
CA GLU A 169 26.05 9.63 3.46
C GLU A 169 25.95 8.10 3.65
N ILE A 170 24.74 7.55 3.54
CA ILE A 170 24.46 6.16 3.91
C ILE A 170 24.92 5.17 2.84
N ASN A 171 24.81 5.53 1.58
CA ASN A 171 25.24 4.70 0.45
C ASN A 171 26.52 5.22 -0.22
N ALA A 172 27.34 5.97 0.49
CA ALA A 172 28.55 6.58 -0.06
C ALA A 172 29.37 5.57 -0.89
N LYS A 173 29.60 5.91 -2.18
CA LYS A 173 30.35 5.09 -3.15
C LYS A 173 29.83 3.65 -3.30
N GLN A 174 28.55 3.42 -3.07
CA GLN A 174 27.92 2.14 -3.37
C GLN A 174 27.43 2.15 -4.82
N TYR A 175 28.16 1.47 -5.67
CA TYR A 175 27.85 1.34 -7.09
C TYR A 175 27.43 -0.10 -7.37
N LEU A 176 26.30 -0.29 -8.06
CA LEU A 176 25.77 -1.62 -8.32
C LEU A 176 25.44 -1.79 -9.80
N GLU A 177 25.93 -2.87 -10.40
CA GLU A 177 25.66 -3.17 -11.80
C GLU A 177 24.17 -3.43 -12.04
N ILE A 178 23.60 -2.75 -13.03
CA ILE A 178 22.19 -2.85 -13.45
C ILE A 178 22.13 -3.26 -14.93
N PRO A 179 21.01 -3.88 -15.38
CA PRO A 179 20.91 -4.42 -16.74
C PRO A 179 20.80 -3.34 -17.84
N THR A 180 20.40 -2.13 -17.48
CA THR A 180 20.17 -1.01 -18.41
C THR A 180 20.22 0.32 -17.69
N GLY A 181 20.61 1.40 -18.36
CA GLY A 181 20.39 2.77 -17.90
C GLY A 181 18.91 3.15 -17.95
N VAL A 182 18.53 4.21 -17.23
CA VAL A 182 17.18 4.78 -17.24
C VAL A 182 17.24 6.25 -17.66
N GLY A 183 16.47 6.60 -18.67
CA GLY A 183 16.61 7.84 -19.45
C GLY A 183 16.25 9.15 -18.75
N PHE A 184 15.65 9.13 -17.53
CA PHE A 184 15.33 10.37 -16.83
C PHE A 184 16.56 11.17 -16.38
N CYS A 185 17.63 10.45 -15.99
CA CYS A 185 18.97 10.95 -15.72
C CYS A 185 19.97 9.83 -16.02
N MET A 186 20.72 9.98 -17.08
CA MET A 186 21.67 8.96 -17.54
C MET A 186 23.01 9.60 -17.89
N TYR A 187 24.03 9.28 -17.10
CA TYR A 187 25.41 9.60 -17.44
C TYR A 187 25.89 8.59 -18.49
N VAL A 188 26.55 9.08 -19.53
CA VAL A 188 27.16 8.27 -20.59
C VAL A 188 28.62 8.67 -20.74
N THR A 189 29.54 7.72 -20.58
CA THR A 189 30.96 7.99 -20.80
C THR A 189 31.23 8.24 -22.28
N ARG A 190 32.08 9.20 -22.60
CA ARG A 190 32.44 9.49 -24.00
C ARG A 190 33.03 8.27 -24.69
N HIS A 191 33.81 7.50 -23.96
CA HIS A 191 34.38 6.26 -24.45
C HIS A 191 33.29 5.28 -24.94
N CYS A 192 32.26 5.07 -24.16
CA CYS A 192 31.12 4.25 -24.54
C CYS A 192 30.38 4.83 -25.74
N LEU A 193 30.05 6.12 -25.71
CA LEU A 193 29.31 6.79 -26.76
C LEU A 193 30.04 6.70 -28.14
N ASN A 194 31.36 6.87 -28.13
CA ASN A 194 32.16 6.80 -29.37
C ASN A 194 32.18 5.39 -29.96
N GLN A 195 32.07 4.33 -29.16
CA GLN A 195 32.05 2.95 -29.67
C GLN A 195 30.63 2.46 -30.03
N VAL A 196 29.62 2.82 -29.27
CA VAL A 196 28.22 2.40 -29.44
C VAL A 196 27.51 3.23 -30.51
N GLY A 197 27.89 4.51 -30.67
CA GLY A 197 27.18 5.49 -31.46
C GLY A 197 25.99 6.11 -30.74
N PHE A 198 25.19 6.83 -31.51
CA PHE A 198 24.04 7.60 -30.96
C PHE A 198 22.78 6.74 -30.71
N PHE A 199 21.76 7.34 -30.17
CA PHE A 199 20.45 6.72 -30.03
C PHE A 199 19.80 6.50 -31.37
N ASP A 200 19.09 5.37 -31.55
CA ASP A 200 18.45 4.99 -32.82
C ASP A 200 17.14 5.79 -33.04
N ALA A 201 17.28 6.93 -33.69
CA ALA A 201 16.16 7.81 -34.03
C ALA A 201 15.22 7.25 -35.09
N LEU A 202 15.61 6.20 -35.83
CA LEU A 202 14.72 5.57 -36.82
C LEU A 202 13.73 4.63 -36.16
N LEU A 203 14.17 3.90 -35.14
CA LEU A 203 13.32 2.96 -34.38
C LEU A 203 12.51 3.65 -33.28
N PHE A 204 13.12 4.61 -32.57
CA PHE A 204 12.54 5.20 -31.35
C PHE A 204 12.22 6.71 -31.50
N LYS A 205 11.67 7.11 -32.64
CA LYS A 205 11.45 8.52 -33.04
C LYS A 205 10.88 9.45 -31.97
N LYS A 206 9.98 8.97 -31.11
CA LYS A 206 9.26 9.76 -30.11
C LYS A 206 9.72 9.53 -28.67
N GLY A 207 10.78 8.77 -28.47
CA GLY A 207 11.23 8.35 -27.15
C GLY A 207 10.62 7.01 -26.71
N TYR A 208 11.10 6.51 -25.56
CA TYR A 208 10.87 5.19 -24.97
C TYR A 208 11.61 4.06 -25.67
N GLY A 209 12.54 3.45 -24.95
CA GLY A 209 13.31 2.29 -25.36
C GLY A 209 14.62 2.59 -26.08
N GLU A 210 14.91 3.84 -26.43
CA GLU A 210 16.18 4.28 -26.99
C GLU A 210 17.35 4.09 -26.04
N GLU A 211 17.14 4.35 -24.75
CA GLU A 211 18.12 4.13 -23.69
C GLU A 211 18.37 2.65 -23.43
N ASN A 212 17.33 1.82 -23.58
CA ASN A 212 17.45 0.37 -23.45
C ASN A 212 18.19 -0.22 -24.65
N ASP A 213 17.87 0.21 -25.87
CA ASP A 213 18.60 -0.16 -27.10
C ASP A 213 20.07 0.23 -27.00
N PHE A 214 20.36 1.46 -26.55
CA PHE A 214 21.72 1.93 -26.36
C PHE A 214 22.46 1.05 -25.33
N SER A 215 21.82 0.77 -24.20
CA SER A 215 22.42 -0.05 -23.14
C SER A 215 22.72 -1.48 -23.64
N ILE A 216 21.81 -2.10 -24.37
CA ILE A 216 22.05 -3.43 -24.94
C ILE A 216 23.20 -3.43 -25.94
N ARG A 217 23.28 -2.40 -26.83
CA ARG A 217 24.42 -2.26 -27.79
C ARG A 217 25.74 -2.06 -27.03
N ALA A 218 25.73 -1.28 -25.94
CA ALA A 218 26.88 -1.06 -25.09
C ALA A 218 27.31 -2.36 -24.38
N THR A 219 26.38 -3.11 -23.81
CA THR A 219 26.65 -4.41 -23.19
C THR A 219 27.29 -5.40 -24.19
N ASN A 220 26.81 -5.44 -25.42
CA ASN A 220 27.38 -6.30 -26.49
C ASN A 220 28.82 -5.93 -26.84
N LEU A 221 29.27 -4.71 -26.54
CA LEU A 221 30.65 -4.24 -26.68
C LEU A 221 31.47 -4.37 -25.40
N GLY A 222 30.93 -4.95 -24.32
CA GLY A 222 31.61 -5.20 -23.05
C GLY A 222 31.49 -4.06 -22.03
N PHE A 223 30.66 -3.04 -22.28
CA PHE A 223 30.37 -2.00 -21.29
C PHE A 223 29.36 -2.48 -20.25
N LYS A 224 29.41 -1.86 -19.08
CA LYS A 224 28.54 -2.10 -17.94
C LYS A 224 27.74 -0.86 -17.60
N HIS A 225 26.57 -1.08 -17.00
CA HIS A 225 25.67 -0.04 -16.53
C HIS A 225 25.61 -0.10 -15.01
N PHE A 226 25.64 1.06 -14.34
CA PHE A 226 25.68 1.13 -12.88
C PHE A 226 24.57 2.01 -12.33
N LEU A 227 24.00 1.57 -11.20
CA LEU A 227 23.27 2.44 -10.29
C LEU A 227 24.27 3.17 -9.41
N CYS A 228 24.21 4.51 -9.38
CA CYS A 228 24.91 5.35 -8.42
C CYS A 228 24.09 5.40 -7.12
N GLY A 229 24.40 4.50 -6.19
CA GLY A 229 23.59 4.26 -5.00
C GLY A 229 23.56 5.42 -4.00
N ASP A 230 24.53 6.34 -4.09
CA ASP A 230 24.66 7.51 -3.22
C ASP A 230 24.07 8.80 -3.82
N THR A 231 23.27 8.71 -4.88
CA THR A 231 22.64 9.86 -5.52
C THR A 231 21.16 9.66 -5.70
N PHE A 232 20.36 10.64 -5.26
CA PHE A 232 18.93 10.69 -5.48
C PHE A 232 18.55 11.95 -6.27
N ILE A 233 17.80 11.79 -7.35
CA ILE A 233 17.26 12.88 -8.16
C ILE A 233 15.75 12.76 -8.22
N TYR A 234 15.05 13.83 -7.83
CA TYR A 234 13.59 13.86 -7.94
C TYR A 234 13.16 13.95 -9.39
N HIS A 235 12.14 13.20 -9.76
CA HIS A 235 11.56 13.17 -11.10
C HIS A 235 10.04 13.28 -11.00
N GLN A 236 9.46 14.36 -11.53
CA GLN A 236 8.01 14.58 -11.49
C GLN A 236 7.28 13.55 -12.35
N GLY A 237 7.85 13.21 -13.50
CA GLY A 237 7.30 12.26 -14.46
C GLY A 237 6.03 12.72 -15.17
N ARG A 238 5.82 12.23 -16.40
CA ARG A 238 4.60 12.41 -17.21
C ARG A 238 4.28 13.84 -17.68
N VAL A 239 5.16 14.81 -17.48
CA VAL A 239 4.90 16.21 -17.83
C VAL A 239 4.79 16.40 -19.35
N SER A 240 5.66 15.76 -20.13
CA SER A 240 5.74 15.96 -21.58
C SER A 240 4.77 15.12 -22.43
N PHE A 241 4.33 13.94 -21.99
CA PHE A 241 3.64 12.95 -22.81
C PHE A 241 2.16 12.67 -22.46
N GLY A 242 1.70 13.01 -21.24
CA GLY A 242 0.31 12.85 -20.82
C GLY A 242 -0.25 11.43 -21.04
N GLU A 243 -1.51 11.31 -21.49
CA GLU A 243 -2.19 10.02 -21.72
C GLU A 243 -1.60 9.15 -22.84
N LYS A 244 -0.81 9.71 -23.74
CA LYS A 244 -0.17 8.97 -24.84
C LYS A 244 0.98 8.07 -24.37
N PHE A 245 1.43 8.25 -23.13
CA PHE A 245 2.48 7.47 -22.47
C PHE A 245 2.31 5.95 -22.62
N LYS A 246 1.12 5.42 -22.31
CA LYS A 246 0.86 3.96 -22.34
C LYS A 246 1.02 3.33 -23.73
N VAL A 247 0.58 4.04 -24.77
CA VAL A 247 0.62 3.53 -26.13
C VAL A 247 2.06 3.54 -26.68
N LEU A 248 2.80 4.61 -26.43
CA LEU A 248 4.19 4.73 -26.88
C LEU A 248 5.09 3.70 -26.18
N GLY A 249 4.94 3.54 -24.86
CA GLY A 249 5.70 2.55 -24.09
C GLY A 249 5.43 1.10 -24.56
N ALA A 250 4.17 0.73 -24.78
CA ALA A 250 3.83 -0.61 -25.29
C ALA A 250 4.41 -0.89 -26.70
N THR A 251 4.43 0.13 -27.57
CA THR A 251 5.02 0.01 -28.91
C THR A 251 6.54 -0.15 -28.83
N ALA A 252 7.19 0.66 -27.98
CA ALA A 252 8.64 0.60 -27.78
C ALA A 252 9.07 -0.75 -27.19
N GLN A 253 8.33 -1.23 -26.18
CA GLN A 253 8.58 -2.54 -25.57
C GLN A 253 8.51 -3.66 -26.61
N LYS A 254 7.47 -3.69 -27.44
CA LYS A 254 7.34 -4.67 -28.52
C LYS A 254 8.54 -4.61 -29.48
N THR A 255 8.97 -3.41 -29.88
CA THR A 255 10.13 -3.21 -30.76
C THR A 255 11.42 -3.75 -30.12
N LEU A 256 11.61 -3.52 -28.81
CA LEU A 256 12.75 -4.06 -28.07
C LEU A 256 12.72 -5.59 -27.97
N GLU A 257 11.55 -6.18 -27.68
CA GLU A 257 11.37 -7.63 -27.59
C GLU A 257 11.63 -8.32 -28.93
N GLU A 258 11.17 -7.73 -30.06
CA GLU A 258 11.44 -8.23 -31.40
C GLU A 258 12.94 -8.14 -31.76
N LYS A 259 13.62 -7.06 -31.39
CA LYS A 259 15.04 -6.83 -31.67
C LYS A 259 15.95 -7.62 -30.72
N TYR A 260 15.56 -7.75 -29.45
CA TYR A 260 16.35 -8.36 -28.38
C TYR A 260 15.53 -9.36 -27.53
N PRO A 261 15.27 -10.57 -28.03
CA PRO A 261 14.40 -11.55 -27.33
C PRO A 261 14.85 -11.96 -25.93
N HIS A 262 16.12 -11.75 -25.57
CA HIS A 262 16.65 -12.06 -24.24
C HIS A 262 16.46 -10.93 -23.23
N TYR A 263 16.16 -9.73 -23.67
CA TYR A 263 16.08 -8.55 -22.81
C TYR A 263 14.97 -8.65 -21.73
N PRO A 264 13.73 -9.10 -22.04
CA PRO A 264 12.69 -9.27 -21.03
C PRO A 264 13.11 -10.20 -19.89
N VAL A 265 13.76 -11.32 -20.23
CA VAL A 265 14.24 -12.30 -19.22
C VAL A 265 15.34 -11.70 -18.33
N LEU A 266 16.22 -10.87 -18.90
CA LEU A 266 17.26 -10.17 -18.16
C LEU A 266 16.65 -9.22 -17.11
N ILE A 267 15.67 -8.42 -17.52
CA ILE A 267 14.95 -7.49 -16.65
C ILE A 267 14.15 -8.24 -15.57
N GLU A 268 13.39 -9.28 -15.95
CA GLU A 268 12.62 -10.10 -15.03
C GLU A 268 13.51 -10.73 -13.94
N ASN A 269 14.67 -11.27 -14.33
CA ASN A 269 15.64 -11.83 -13.40
C ASN A 269 16.19 -10.78 -12.43
N PHE A 270 16.48 -9.57 -12.91
CA PHE A 270 16.93 -8.48 -12.05
C PHE A 270 15.81 -8.05 -11.08
N CYS A 271 14.60 -7.89 -11.60
CA CYS A 271 13.43 -7.51 -10.80
C CYS A 271 13.10 -8.55 -9.71
N THR A 272 13.19 -9.84 -10.06
CA THR A 272 12.92 -10.94 -9.11
C THR A 272 13.98 -11.03 -8.01
N LYS A 273 15.26 -10.82 -8.36
CA LYS A 273 16.38 -10.86 -7.40
C LYS A 273 16.47 -9.60 -6.54
N ASP A 274 16.05 -8.47 -7.06
CA ASP A 274 16.13 -7.15 -6.44
C ASP A 274 17.46 -6.87 -5.73
N PRO A 275 18.60 -6.85 -6.45
CA PRO A 275 19.91 -6.73 -5.83
C PRO A 275 20.14 -5.36 -5.17
N ILE A 276 19.35 -4.33 -5.54
CA ILE A 276 19.44 -2.98 -4.96
C ILE A 276 18.62 -2.80 -3.68
N ARG A 277 17.88 -3.83 -3.24
CA ARG A 277 17.03 -3.81 -2.05
C ARG A 277 17.77 -3.34 -0.80
N MET A 278 19.01 -3.81 -0.61
CA MET A 278 19.79 -3.42 0.56
C MET A 278 20.16 -1.94 0.57
N LEU A 279 20.37 -1.31 -0.60
CA LEU A 279 20.64 0.13 -0.68
C LEU A 279 19.40 0.93 -0.30
N ARG A 280 18.21 0.54 -0.79
CA ARG A 280 16.94 1.17 -0.38
C ARG A 280 16.70 1.02 1.11
N ARG A 281 16.86 -0.21 1.64
CA ARG A 281 16.65 -0.50 3.06
C ARG A 281 17.54 0.30 4.00
N ARG A 282 18.80 0.56 3.64
CA ARG A 282 19.70 1.42 4.42
C ARG A 282 19.15 2.83 4.54
N ILE A 283 18.59 3.37 3.46
CA ILE A 283 17.97 4.71 3.47
C ILE A 283 16.71 4.71 4.35
N ASP A 284 15.85 3.67 4.27
CA ASP A 284 14.68 3.55 5.13
C ASP A 284 15.06 3.52 6.61
N MET A 285 16.09 2.75 6.98
CA MET A 285 16.61 2.71 8.35
C MET A 285 17.16 4.07 8.80
N ALA A 286 17.88 4.77 7.94
CA ALA A 286 18.39 6.12 8.25
C ALA A 286 17.25 7.12 8.43
N ARG A 287 16.21 7.06 7.60
CA ARG A 287 14.99 7.88 7.75
C ARG A 287 14.27 7.59 9.07
N LEU A 288 14.15 6.32 9.41
CA LEU A 288 13.59 5.91 10.70
C LEU A 288 14.43 6.42 11.87
N ALA A 289 15.75 6.38 11.76
CA ALA A 289 16.65 6.93 12.81
C ALA A 289 16.50 8.44 12.97
N CYS A 290 16.19 9.16 11.90
CA CYS A 290 15.91 10.61 11.95
C CYS A 290 14.51 10.93 12.50
N SER A 291 13.58 9.98 12.51
CA SER A 291 12.24 10.18 13.05
C SER A 291 12.25 10.31 14.57
N GLN A 292 11.65 11.39 15.09
CA GLN A 292 11.46 11.62 16.53
C GLN A 292 10.18 10.94 17.06
N ARG A 293 9.40 10.28 16.20
CA ARG A 293 8.16 9.62 16.60
C ARG A 293 8.46 8.34 17.35
N LYS A 294 7.63 8.06 18.35
CA LYS A 294 7.68 6.81 19.09
C LYS A 294 7.21 5.66 18.20
N ARG A 295 7.74 4.46 18.41
CA ARG A 295 7.50 3.29 17.56
C ARG A 295 6.69 2.23 18.27
N ILE A 296 5.58 1.82 17.66
CA ILE A 296 4.66 0.80 18.19
C ILE A 296 4.73 -0.43 17.30
N LEU A 297 4.81 -1.61 17.92
CA LEU A 297 4.72 -2.89 17.22
C LEU A 297 3.30 -3.45 17.33
N PHE A 298 2.60 -3.59 16.21
CA PHE A 298 1.37 -4.36 16.11
C PHE A 298 1.70 -5.82 15.82
N ILE A 299 1.06 -6.74 16.52
CA ILE A 299 1.24 -8.19 16.29
C ILE A 299 -0.10 -8.76 15.85
N THR A 300 -0.14 -9.36 14.66
CA THR A 300 -1.38 -9.87 14.07
C THR A 300 -1.12 -11.10 13.20
N HIS A 301 -2.20 -11.77 12.77
CA HIS A 301 -2.14 -12.89 11.81
C HIS A 301 -2.07 -12.39 10.35
N ALA A 302 -1.92 -13.34 9.40
CA ALA A 302 -1.86 -13.05 7.97
C ALA A 302 -3.15 -13.43 7.19
N ARG A 303 -4.29 -13.68 7.88
CA ARG A 303 -5.51 -14.20 7.27
C ARG A 303 -6.41 -13.17 6.59
N GLY A 304 -6.12 -11.88 6.75
CA GLY A 304 -7.02 -10.82 6.28
C GLY A 304 -8.30 -10.66 7.11
N GLY A 305 -9.38 -10.16 6.50
CA GLY A 305 -10.68 -9.99 7.15
C GLY A 305 -10.79 -8.75 8.05
N GLY A 306 -11.72 -8.78 9.02
CA GLY A 306 -12.01 -7.65 9.90
C GLY A 306 -10.84 -7.22 10.77
N THR A 307 -10.03 -8.17 11.25
CA THR A 307 -8.81 -7.89 12.03
C THR A 307 -7.79 -7.13 11.21
N GLU A 308 -7.53 -7.55 9.98
CA GLU A 308 -6.60 -6.85 9.08
C GLU A 308 -7.08 -5.43 8.78
N LYS A 309 -8.37 -5.28 8.48
CA LYS A 309 -8.97 -3.96 8.27
C LYS A 309 -8.76 -3.04 9.47
N HIS A 310 -9.03 -3.52 10.69
CA HIS A 310 -8.81 -2.76 11.91
C HIS A 310 -7.35 -2.36 12.09
N VAL A 311 -6.42 -3.29 11.88
CA VAL A 311 -4.98 -3.04 11.99
C VAL A 311 -4.53 -1.93 11.05
N GLN A 312 -4.99 -1.97 9.79
CA GLN A 312 -4.65 -0.95 8.79
C GLN A 312 -5.28 0.42 9.10
N GLU A 313 -6.56 0.47 9.47
CA GLU A 313 -7.25 1.71 9.83
C GLU A 313 -6.64 2.34 11.09
N LEU A 314 -6.33 1.53 12.11
CA LEU A 314 -5.68 2.02 13.31
C LEU A 314 -4.26 2.53 13.04
N ALA A 315 -3.49 1.82 12.21
CA ALA A 315 -2.16 2.28 11.81
C ALA A 315 -2.23 3.62 11.07
N GLN A 316 -3.19 3.78 10.17
CA GLN A 316 -3.42 5.03 9.44
C GLN A 316 -3.80 6.19 10.36
N ILE A 317 -4.67 5.96 11.36
CA ILE A 317 -5.05 6.99 12.35
C ILE A 317 -3.84 7.44 13.18
N LEU A 318 -2.98 6.51 13.54
CA LEU A 318 -1.81 6.77 14.40
C LEU A 318 -0.57 7.26 13.63
N GLU A 319 -0.58 7.21 12.28
CA GLU A 319 0.58 7.56 11.44
C GLU A 319 1.11 8.99 11.68
N GLY A 320 0.24 9.92 12.12
CA GLY A 320 0.62 11.29 12.45
C GLY A 320 1.58 11.40 13.65
N ASP A 321 1.37 10.57 14.67
CA ASP A 321 2.03 10.66 15.98
C ASP A 321 3.06 9.56 16.22
N PHE A 322 2.92 8.39 15.55
CA PHE A 322 3.73 7.21 15.78
C PHE A 322 4.26 6.63 14.47
N GLU A 323 5.37 5.89 14.57
CA GLU A 323 5.78 4.96 13.52
C GLU A 323 5.27 3.57 13.89
N ILE A 324 4.42 3.01 13.05
CA ILE A 324 3.77 1.72 13.29
C ILE A 324 4.49 0.62 12.51
N PHE A 325 4.86 -0.45 13.21
CA PHE A 325 5.40 -1.67 12.61
C PHE A 325 4.42 -2.81 12.83
N ILE A 326 4.27 -3.68 11.84
CA ILE A 326 3.35 -4.81 11.92
C ILE A 326 4.13 -6.11 11.78
N LEU A 327 4.06 -6.96 12.82
CA LEU A 327 4.60 -8.30 12.83
C LEU A 327 3.52 -9.29 12.42
N ARG A 328 3.81 -10.09 11.37
CA ARG A 328 2.93 -11.14 10.86
C ARG A 328 3.66 -12.48 10.73
N PRO A 329 2.93 -13.61 10.85
CA PRO A 329 3.48 -14.92 10.51
C PRO A 329 3.81 -15.01 9.02
N THR A 330 4.87 -15.76 8.70
CA THR A 330 5.26 -16.11 7.32
C THR A 330 5.46 -17.60 7.18
N ASP A 331 5.34 -18.15 5.97
CA ASP A 331 5.67 -19.53 5.64
C ASP A 331 7.11 -19.59 5.06
N PRO A 332 7.96 -20.55 5.48
CA PRO A 332 7.77 -21.53 6.52
C PRO A 332 8.17 -21.00 7.92
N LYS A 333 7.25 -21.05 8.90
CA LYS A 333 7.46 -20.83 10.35
C LYS A 333 8.38 -19.65 10.70
N GLY A 334 8.11 -18.50 10.16
CA GLY A 334 8.83 -17.27 10.45
C GLY A 334 7.88 -16.13 10.77
N VAL A 335 8.44 -14.94 10.87
CA VAL A 335 7.70 -13.69 10.96
C VAL A 335 8.29 -12.66 10.02
N SER A 336 7.45 -11.76 9.54
CA SER A 336 7.86 -10.53 8.89
C SER A 336 7.51 -9.34 9.76
N ILE A 337 8.34 -8.30 9.70
CA ILE A 337 8.05 -6.98 10.24
C ILE A 337 8.01 -6.02 9.08
N GLU A 338 6.91 -5.32 8.91
CA GLU A 338 6.72 -4.29 7.90
C GLU A 338 6.48 -2.93 8.56
N TRP A 339 6.93 -1.86 7.92
CA TRP A 339 6.60 -0.50 8.32
C TRP A 339 5.25 -0.12 7.71
N ALA A 340 4.24 0.08 8.56
CA ALA A 340 2.87 0.37 8.15
C ALA A 340 2.68 1.84 7.79
N ARG A 341 3.44 2.31 6.80
CA ARG A 341 3.35 3.66 6.30
C ARG A 341 2.99 3.64 4.83
N SER A 342 2.04 4.49 4.43
CA SER A 342 1.63 4.58 3.03
C SER A 342 2.82 4.93 2.14
N GLY A 343 3.06 4.10 1.12
CA GLY A 343 4.14 4.31 0.15
C GLY A 343 5.49 3.68 0.51
N GLU A 344 5.63 3.04 1.66
CA GLU A 344 6.87 2.34 2.05
C GLU A 344 6.86 0.86 1.58
N GLU A 345 8.04 0.29 1.44
CA GLU A 345 8.24 -1.13 1.06
C GLU A 345 9.18 -1.84 2.05
N PHE A 346 9.31 -1.31 3.25
CA PHE A 346 10.21 -1.86 4.26
C PHE A 346 9.64 -3.15 4.85
N ILE A 347 10.26 -4.31 4.59
CA ILE A 347 9.92 -5.61 5.18
C ILE A 347 11.21 -6.35 5.59
N VAL A 348 11.22 -6.89 6.82
CA VAL A 348 12.30 -7.72 7.38
C VAL A 348 11.72 -9.06 7.77
N TYR A 349 12.47 -10.15 7.51
CA TYR A 349 12.06 -11.52 7.80
C TYR A 349 12.96 -12.17 8.85
N PHE A 350 12.35 -12.92 9.77
CA PHE A 350 13.03 -13.71 10.79
C PHE A 350 12.49 -15.13 10.80
N ARG A 351 13.39 -16.13 10.88
CA ARG A 351 13.01 -17.53 10.92
C ARG A 351 12.95 -18.02 12.36
N LEU A 352 11.75 -18.23 12.87
CA LEU A 352 11.55 -18.71 14.24
C LEU A 352 11.57 -20.26 14.32
N PRO A 353 12.09 -20.84 15.41
CA PRO A 353 12.64 -20.18 16.59
C PRO A 353 14.09 -19.70 16.46
N TYR A 354 14.78 -20.01 15.37
CA TYR A 354 16.24 -19.91 15.23
C TYR A 354 16.78 -18.47 15.32
N SER A 355 16.07 -17.50 14.75
CA SER A 355 16.46 -16.08 14.74
C SER A 355 15.66 -15.26 15.76
N TYR A 356 15.24 -15.86 16.88
CA TYR A 356 14.45 -15.11 17.88
C TYR A 356 15.28 -14.02 18.58
N SER A 357 16.55 -14.32 18.95
CA SER A 357 17.43 -13.31 19.54
C SER A 357 17.70 -12.15 18.57
N GLU A 358 17.94 -12.46 17.28
CA GLU A 358 18.13 -11.44 16.24
C GLU A 358 16.87 -10.57 16.07
N LEU A 359 15.67 -11.15 16.24
CA LEU A 359 14.41 -10.42 16.23
C LEU A 359 14.31 -9.46 17.42
N VAL A 360 14.68 -9.91 18.63
CA VAL A 360 14.68 -9.08 19.85
C VAL A 360 15.67 -7.94 19.69
N ASP A 361 16.93 -8.22 19.32
CA ASP A 361 17.98 -7.22 19.10
C ASP A 361 17.53 -6.17 18.05
N PHE A 362 16.93 -6.63 16.95
CA PHE A 362 16.39 -5.75 15.92
C PHE A 362 15.28 -4.81 16.44
N LEU A 363 14.37 -5.32 17.26
CA LEU A 363 13.26 -4.52 17.82
C LEU A 363 13.76 -3.56 18.92
N GLU A 364 14.81 -3.93 19.68
CA GLU A 364 15.50 -3.04 20.62
C GLU A 364 16.19 -1.89 19.86
N ASP A 365 16.97 -2.20 18.82
CA ASP A 365 17.61 -1.20 17.96
C ASP A 365 16.59 -0.27 17.30
N MET A 366 15.43 -0.81 16.93
CA MET A 366 14.30 -0.03 16.44
C MET A 366 13.66 0.83 17.53
N GLY A 367 13.98 0.64 18.81
CA GLY A 367 13.42 1.40 19.91
C GLY A 367 11.90 1.28 20.03
N ILE A 368 11.37 0.07 19.87
CA ILE A 368 9.95 -0.21 20.10
C ILE A 368 9.65 0.10 21.57
N PHE A 369 8.67 0.98 21.82
CA PHE A 369 8.31 1.38 23.20
C PHE A 369 6.98 0.80 23.67
N TYR A 370 6.18 0.24 22.77
CA TYR A 370 4.86 -0.32 23.05
C TYR A 370 4.51 -1.44 22.06
N ILE A 371 3.78 -2.45 22.54
CA ILE A 371 3.23 -3.51 21.70
C ILE A 371 1.71 -3.47 21.72
N HIS A 372 1.06 -3.65 20.58
CA HIS A 372 -0.36 -3.86 20.48
C HIS A 372 -0.64 -5.23 19.86
N LEU A 373 -1.15 -6.14 20.68
CA LEU A 373 -1.47 -7.51 20.28
C LEU A 373 -2.89 -7.55 19.73
N HIS A 374 -3.03 -7.82 18.44
CA HIS A 374 -4.33 -7.96 17.77
C HIS A 374 -4.75 -9.42 17.66
N HIS A 375 -3.87 -10.32 17.20
CA HIS A 375 -4.16 -11.74 17.13
C HIS A 375 -2.90 -12.60 17.06
N ILE A 376 -2.94 -13.82 17.61
CA ILE A 376 -1.76 -14.69 17.73
C ILE A 376 -1.85 -16.00 16.93
N ILE A 377 -2.95 -16.21 16.18
CA ILE A 377 -3.09 -17.42 15.38
C ILE A 377 -1.97 -17.51 14.33
N GLU A 378 -1.44 -18.71 14.11
CA GLU A 378 -0.32 -18.99 13.22
C GLU A 378 1.04 -18.45 13.67
N LEU A 379 1.11 -17.69 14.76
CA LEU A 379 2.37 -17.21 15.30
C LEU A 379 3.06 -18.28 16.19
N ASN A 380 4.40 -18.25 16.19
CA ASN A 380 5.19 -18.99 17.13
C ASN A 380 4.97 -18.44 18.55
N GLN A 381 4.86 -19.32 19.56
CA GLN A 381 4.62 -18.90 20.95
C GLN A 381 5.70 -17.96 21.51
N GLN A 382 6.93 -18.01 21.01
CA GLN A 382 8.00 -17.10 21.43
C GLN A 382 7.67 -15.63 21.17
N VAL A 383 6.84 -15.32 20.15
CA VAL A 383 6.41 -13.95 19.86
C VAL A 383 5.69 -13.31 21.04
N LEU A 384 5.03 -14.10 21.89
CA LEU A 384 4.34 -13.63 23.08
C LEU A 384 5.29 -13.22 24.22
N GLN A 385 6.57 -13.60 24.14
CA GLN A 385 7.60 -13.20 25.09
C GLN A 385 8.19 -11.82 24.76
N LEU A 386 7.97 -11.29 23.54
CA LEU A 386 8.54 -10.04 23.06
C LEU A 386 8.29 -8.85 24.01
N ALA A 387 7.08 -8.74 24.58
CA ALA A 387 6.78 -7.64 25.51
C ALA A 387 7.64 -7.73 26.79
N GLN A 388 7.91 -8.93 27.28
CA GLN A 388 8.76 -9.17 28.44
C GLN A 388 10.24 -8.96 28.11
N ASP A 389 10.70 -9.51 26.99
CA ASP A 389 12.11 -9.45 26.60
C ASP A 389 12.53 -8.02 26.24
N LEU A 390 11.65 -7.26 25.57
CA LEU A 390 11.84 -5.83 25.26
C LEU A 390 11.54 -4.89 26.45
N HIS A 391 11.03 -5.40 27.55
CA HIS A 391 10.65 -4.63 28.74
C HIS A 391 9.64 -3.50 28.44
N VAL A 392 8.69 -3.75 27.54
CA VAL A 392 7.69 -2.76 27.09
C VAL A 392 6.26 -3.18 27.49
N PRO A 393 5.38 -2.21 27.78
CA PRO A 393 3.99 -2.49 28.03
C PRO A 393 3.25 -2.88 26.75
N TYR A 394 2.12 -3.59 26.92
CA TYR A 394 1.28 -3.95 25.78
C TYR A 394 -0.21 -3.85 26.05
N ASP A 395 -0.98 -3.60 24.99
CA ASP A 395 -2.44 -3.73 24.94
C ASP A 395 -2.82 -4.97 24.13
N VAL A 396 -4.03 -5.46 24.34
CA VAL A 396 -4.66 -6.52 23.55
C VAL A 396 -5.99 -6.03 23.02
N THR A 397 -6.23 -6.15 21.71
CA THR A 397 -7.59 -6.01 21.15
C THR A 397 -8.18 -7.39 20.89
N VAL A 398 -9.36 -7.63 21.46
CA VAL A 398 -10.09 -8.89 21.30
C VAL A 398 -10.97 -8.79 20.05
N HIS A 399 -10.52 -9.37 18.93
CA HIS A 399 -11.25 -9.34 17.66
C HIS A 399 -12.32 -10.42 17.53
N ASP A 400 -12.15 -11.50 18.30
CA ASP A 400 -13.03 -12.68 18.32
C ASP A 400 -12.91 -13.41 19.66
N TYR A 401 -13.47 -14.60 19.76
CA TYR A 401 -13.48 -15.36 21.00
C TYR A 401 -12.30 -16.33 21.16
N TYR A 402 -11.23 -16.17 20.38
CA TYR A 402 -10.03 -17.00 20.46
C TYR A 402 -9.44 -17.08 21.88
N PRO A 403 -9.45 -16.00 22.69
CA PRO A 403 -8.96 -16.08 24.07
C PRO A 403 -9.70 -17.08 24.96
N ILE A 404 -10.94 -17.37 24.69
CA ILE A 404 -11.80 -18.26 25.51
C ILE A 404 -12.10 -19.60 24.84
N CYS A 405 -11.89 -19.70 23.51
CA CYS A 405 -12.16 -20.92 22.75
C CYS A 405 -11.23 -21.07 21.52
N PRO A 406 -10.50 -22.19 21.39
CA PRO A 406 -9.63 -22.43 20.22
C PRO A 406 -10.36 -22.47 18.87
N GLN A 407 -11.70 -22.64 18.89
CA GLN A 407 -12.54 -22.61 17.68
C GLN A 407 -12.90 -21.19 17.22
N ILE A 408 -12.32 -20.15 17.82
CA ILE A 408 -12.42 -18.73 17.43
C ILE A 408 -13.84 -18.18 17.59
N ASN A 409 -14.82 -18.74 16.88
CA ASN A 409 -16.16 -18.17 16.68
C ASN A 409 -17.25 -18.78 17.59
N LEU A 410 -16.88 -19.60 18.57
CA LEU A 410 -17.83 -20.29 19.47
C LEU A 410 -18.85 -21.16 18.71
N ILE A 411 -18.42 -21.85 17.64
CA ILE A 411 -19.26 -22.70 16.81
C ILE A 411 -19.04 -24.19 17.10
N SER A 412 -20.12 -24.98 17.06
CA SER A 412 -20.12 -26.45 17.09
C SER A 412 -19.57 -27.03 15.77
N GLU A 413 -19.42 -28.37 15.69
CA GLU A 413 -19.01 -29.02 14.44
C GLU A 413 -20.06 -28.85 13.32
N ASP A 414 -21.32 -28.62 13.68
CA ASP A 414 -22.42 -28.39 12.75
C ASP A 414 -22.46 -26.94 12.21
N GLY A 415 -21.54 -26.07 12.65
CA GLY A 415 -21.47 -24.70 12.18
C GLY A 415 -22.41 -23.71 12.88
N TYR A 416 -23.04 -24.11 14.00
CA TYR A 416 -23.94 -23.28 14.80
C TYR A 416 -23.28 -22.81 16.10
N TYR A 417 -23.78 -21.73 16.67
CA TYR A 417 -23.37 -21.27 17.99
C TYR A 417 -23.49 -22.41 19.03
N CYS A 418 -22.39 -22.66 19.73
CA CYS A 418 -22.29 -23.82 20.63
C CYS A 418 -23.02 -23.64 21.97
N GLY A 419 -23.53 -22.43 22.24
CA GLY A 419 -24.19 -22.10 23.52
C GLY A 419 -23.26 -22.10 24.74
N GLU A 420 -21.93 -22.16 24.52
CA GLU A 420 -20.89 -22.13 25.56
C GLU A 420 -21.12 -23.18 26.65
N PRO A 421 -21.03 -24.47 26.32
CA PRO A 421 -21.26 -25.56 27.27
C PRO A 421 -20.20 -25.53 28.40
N ASP A 422 -20.37 -26.37 29.41
CA ASP A 422 -19.39 -26.57 30.47
C ASP A 422 -18.06 -27.11 29.92
N THR A 423 -17.04 -27.21 30.78
CA THR A 423 -15.69 -27.66 30.37
C THR A 423 -15.69 -29.04 29.73
N ARG A 424 -16.55 -29.97 30.18
CA ARG A 424 -16.67 -31.31 29.58
C ARG A 424 -17.20 -31.24 28.16
N GLY A 425 -18.22 -30.42 27.92
CA GLY A 425 -18.75 -30.17 26.57
C GLY A 425 -17.71 -29.53 25.65
N CYS A 426 -16.92 -28.58 26.16
CA CYS A 426 -15.80 -27.97 25.44
C CYS A 426 -14.72 -29.00 25.10
N ASP A 427 -14.30 -29.86 26.06
CA ASP A 427 -13.27 -30.86 25.81
C ASP A 427 -13.74 -31.95 24.85
N PHE A 428 -15.03 -32.33 24.88
CA PHE A 428 -15.64 -33.21 23.87
C PHE A 428 -15.58 -32.57 22.46
N CYS A 429 -15.84 -31.28 22.34
CA CYS A 429 -15.71 -30.55 21.06
C CYS A 429 -14.24 -30.54 20.60
N LEU A 430 -13.28 -30.25 21.49
CA LEU A 430 -11.86 -30.21 21.18
C LEU A 430 -11.26 -31.59 20.86
N ALA A 431 -11.82 -32.67 21.42
CA ALA A 431 -11.40 -34.03 21.05
C ALA A 431 -11.68 -34.36 19.58
N LYS A 432 -12.74 -33.79 19.01
CA LYS A 432 -13.10 -33.94 17.59
C LYS A 432 -12.39 -32.90 16.70
N ARG A 433 -12.22 -31.67 17.18
CA ARG A 433 -11.62 -30.54 16.47
C ARG A 433 -10.55 -29.91 17.34
N PRO A 434 -9.35 -30.52 17.42
CA PRO A 434 -8.27 -30.02 18.28
C PRO A 434 -7.89 -28.59 17.88
N GLY A 435 -7.71 -27.76 18.90
CA GLY A 435 -7.14 -26.42 18.72
C GLY A 435 -5.63 -26.48 18.40
N LEU A 436 -5.09 -25.34 18.02
CA LEU A 436 -3.64 -25.18 17.90
C LEU A 436 -2.99 -25.57 19.24
N TRP A 437 -1.85 -26.24 19.20
CA TRP A 437 -1.05 -26.71 20.33
C TRP A 437 -1.65 -27.86 21.16
N GLY A 438 -2.80 -28.43 20.78
CA GLY A 438 -3.39 -29.60 21.42
C GLY A 438 -3.77 -29.42 22.89
N MET A 439 -4.05 -28.21 23.33
CA MET A 439 -4.46 -27.87 24.70
C MET A 439 -5.93 -28.25 24.96
N ASP A 440 -6.22 -28.74 26.16
CA ASP A 440 -7.59 -28.79 26.69
C ASP A 440 -8.13 -27.37 26.97
N ILE A 441 -9.45 -27.26 27.21
CA ILE A 441 -10.08 -25.94 27.34
C ILE A 441 -9.61 -25.16 28.59
N LEU A 442 -9.29 -25.83 29.69
CA LEU A 442 -8.81 -25.18 30.91
C LEU A 442 -7.40 -24.66 30.73
N SER A 443 -6.50 -25.45 30.15
CA SER A 443 -5.14 -25.04 29.79
C SER A 443 -5.14 -23.88 28.80
N TRP A 444 -6.05 -23.90 27.81
CA TRP A 444 -6.24 -22.82 26.86
C TRP A 444 -6.62 -21.51 27.55
N ARG A 445 -7.65 -21.53 28.37
CA ARG A 445 -8.14 -20.36 29.10
C ARG A 445 -7.10 -19.85 30.12
N ALA A 446 -6.35 -20.74 30.76
CA ALA A 446 -5.25 -20.37 31.66
C ALA A 446 -4.11 -19.68 30.93
N PHE A 447 -3.77 -20.15 29.73
CA PHE A 447 -2.75 -19.53 28.87
C PHE A 447 -3.17 -18.08 28.50
N PHE A 448 -4.39 -17.88 28.02
CA PHE A 448 -4.88 -16.55 27.66
C PHE A 448 -5.12 -15.65 28.88
N ARG A 449 -5.49 -16.24 30.04
CA ARG A 449 -5.57 -15.47 31.29
C ARG A 449 -4.24 -14.81 31.62
N ASN A 450 -3.14 -15.51 31.47
CA ASN A 450 -1.81 -14.94 31.70
C ASN A 450 -1.53 -13.76 30.74
N ILE A 451 -1.90 -13.86 29.47
CA ILE A 451 -1.72 -12.79 28.48
C ILE A 451 -2.60 -11.58 28.80
N LEU A 452 -3.90 -11.80 29.03
CA LEU A 452 -4.85 -10.70 29.21
C LEU A 452 -4.70 -10.00 30.56
N ALA A 453 -4.39 -10.73 31.64
CA ALA A 453 -4.22 -10.16 32.97
C ALA A 453 -2.97 -9.26 33.10
N ASN A 454 -1.91 -9.57 32.32
CA ASN A 454 -0.69 -8.76 32.28
C ASN A 454 -0.75 -7.62 31.27
N ALA A 455 -1.76 -7.56 30.40
CA ALA A 455 -1.95 -6.46 29.49
C ALA A 455 -2.28 -5.15 30.23
N LYS A 456 -1.81 -4.02 29.73
CA LYS A 456 -2.15 -2.71 30.27
C LYS A 456 -3.64 -2.42 30.09
N ARG A 457 -4.18 -2.79 28.93
CA ARG A 457 -5.61 -2.73 28.59
C ARG A 457 -5.98 -3.92 27.71
N VAL A 458 -7.19 -4.43 27.92
CA VAL A 458 -7.85 -5.39 27.01
C VAL A 458 -9.02 -4.66 26.35
N ILE A 459 -8.87 -4.37 25.07
CA ILE A 459 -9.82 -3.57 24.30
C ILE A 459 -10.85 -4.51 23.68
N ALA A 460 -12.13 -4.28 23.99
CA ALA A 460 -13.25 -5.01 23.44
C ALA A 460 -14.07 -4.09 22.50
N PRO A 461 -14.36 -4.51 21.25
CA PRO A 461 -15.06 -3.66 20.29
C PRO A 461 -16.57 -3.61 20.49
N SER A 462 -17.12 -4.46 21.34
CA SER A 462 -18.54 -4.51 21.72
C SER A 462 -18.71 -4.91 23.18
N HIS A 463 -19.85 -4.55 23.76
CA HIS A 463 -20.20 -4.97 25.11
C HIS A 463 -20.37 -6.48 25.23
N ASP A 464 -20.91 -7.14 24.18
CA ASP A 464 -21.02 -8.60 24.15
C ASP A 464 -19.64 -9.26 24.30
N VAL A 465 -18.63 -8.81 23.52
CA VAL A 465 -17.26 -9.32 23.65
C VAL A 465 -16.69 -9.05 25.04
N LEU A 466 -16.87 -7.83 25.55
CA LEU A 466 -16.38 -7.44 26.87
C LEU A 466 -16.94 -8.36 27.96
N GLU A 467 -18.26 -8.45 28.09
CA GLU A 467 -18.90 -9.22 29.15
C GLU A 467 -18.65 -10.72 28.99
N ARG A 468 -18.66 -11.23 27.77
CA ARG A 468 -18.42 -12.65 27.47
C ARG A 468 -16.99 -13.06 27.84
N VAL A 469 -15.97 -12.34 27.38
CA VAL A 469 -14.56 -12.67 27.69
C VAL A 469 -14.25 -12.44 29.18
N LYS A 470 -14.81 -11.39 29.78
CA LYS A 470 -14.67 -11.09 31.21
C LYS A 470 -15.26 -12.19 32.10
N SER A 471 -16.32 -12.86 31.68
CA SER A 471 -16.88 -13.98 32.44
C SER A 471 -15.92 -15.16 32.59
N TYR A 472 -14.99 -15.34 31.66
CA TYR A 472 -13.96 -16.38 31.70
C TYR A 472 -12.62 -15.89 32.30
N ILE A 473 -12.29 -14.61 32.10
CA ILE A 473 -11.01 -14.02 32.52
C ILE A 473 -11.28 -12.67 33.22
N PRO A 474 -11.82 -12.67 34.46
CA PRO A 474 -12.25 -11.45 35.16
C PRO A 474 -11.06 -10.57 35.60
N GLU A 475 -9.83 -11.08 35.65
CA GLU A 475 -8.67 -10.37 36.20
C GLU A 475 -8.10 -9.30 35.27
N ALA A 476 -8.48 -9.31 33.97
CA ALA A 476 -7.98 -8.38 32.98
C ALA A 476 -8.61 -6.98 33.07
N ARG A 477 -7.89 -5.97 32.55
CA ARG A 477 -8.34 -4.56 32.59
C ARG A 477 -9.08 -4.23 31.29
N TYR A 478 -10.36 -4.48 31.26
CA TYR A 478 -11.20 -4.29 30.08
C TYR A 478 -11.52 -2.83 29.82
N VAL A 479 -11.49 -2.45 28.55
CA VAL A 479 -11.91 -1.15 28.01
C VAL A 479 -12.83 -1.42 26.80
N TYR A 480 -14.02 -0.84 26.84
CA TYR A 480 -14.89 -0.82 25.66
C TYR A 480 -14.42 0.28 24.71
N LEU A 481 -14.07 -0.10 23.50
CA LEU A 481 -13.68 0.84 22.43
C LEU A 481 -14.06 0.24 21.08
N PRO A 482 -15.09 0.77 20.40
CA PRO A 482 -15.47 0.34 19.07
C PRO A 482 -14.32 0.51 18.07
N HIS A 483 -14.30 -0.33 17.05
CA HIS A 483 -13.30 -0.20 15.99
C HIS A 483 -13.47 1.13 15.24
N PRO A 484 -12.38 1.82 14.90
CA PRO A 484 -12.46 2.99 14.04
C PRO A 484 -12.95 2.60 12.65
N GLU A 485 -13.61 3.52 11.97
CA GLU A 485 -14.18 3.29 10.64
C GLU A 485 -13.81 4.46 9.72
N LEU A 486 -12.91 4.18 8.78
CA LEU A 486 -12.42 5.16 7.80
C LEU A 486 -13.11 4.99 6.44
N PHE A 487 -14.43 5.12 6.39
CA PHE A 487 -15.15 5.10 5.12
C PHE A 487 -16.20 6.22 5.06
N THR A 488 -16.48 6.68 3.84
CA THR A 488 -17.53 7.64 3.55
C THR A 488 -18.65 6.97 2.78
N PHE A 489 -19.90 7.33 3.10
CA PHE A 489 -21.06 6.88 2.36
C PHE A 489 -21.60 8.04 1.50
N PRO A 490 -21.91 7.82 0.20
CA PRO A 490 -22.52 8.86 -0.62
C PRO A 490 -23.89 9.24 -0.04
N ALA A 491 -24.24 10.52 -0.10
CA ALA A 491 -25.57 10.96 0.28
C ALA A 491 -26.59 10.39 -0.72
N SER A 492 -27.43 9.45 -0.29
CA SER A 492 -28.45 8.88 -1.15
C SER A 492 -29.82 9.49 -0.87
N ASP A 493 -30.52 9.89 -1.94
CA ASP A 493 -31.94 10.20 -1.89
C ASP A 493 -32.73 8.89 -1.92
N LEU A 494 -33.13 8.42 -0.74
CA LEU A 494 -34.02 7.26 -0.61
C LEU A 494 -35.37 7.59 -1.27
N ARG A 495 -35.60 7.08 -2.48
CA ARG A 495 -36.90 7.19 -3.14
C ARG A 495 -37.72 5.92 -2.83
N PRO A 496 -38.94 6.06 -2.29
CA PRO A 496 -39.83 4.92 -2.15
C PRO A 496 -40.20 4.38 -3.54
N LEU A 497 -39.83 3.13 -3.80
CA LEU A 497 -40.23 2.43 -5.01
C LEU A 497 -41.42 1.54 -4.65
N VAL A 498 -42.54 1.72 -5.35
CA VAL A 498 -43.63 0.75 -5.34
C VAL A 498 -43.15 -0.48 -6.13
N LYS A 499 -42.70 -1.51 -5.42
CA LYS A 499 -42.21 -2.77 -6.03
C LYS A 499 -43.20 -3.91 -5.79
N ARG A 500 -43.25 -4.84 -6.74
CA ARG A 500 -43.95 -6.12 -6.58
C ARG A 500 -43.11 -7.19 -5.91
N GLU A 501 -41.80 -7.01 -5.83
CA GLU A 501 -40.81 -7.94 -5.27
C GLU A 501 -39.87 -7.20 -4.28
N LEU A 502 -39.48 -7.87 -3.22
CA LEU A 502 -38.60 -7.39 -2.18
C LEU A 502 -37.20 -7.96 -2.39
N LYS A 503 -36.21 -7.09 -2.53
CA LYS A 503 -34.81 -7.46 -2.64
C LYS A 503 -34.13 -7.45 -1.26
N VAL A 504 -33.75 -8.64 -0.79
CA VAL A 504 -32.99 -8.87 0.44
C VAL A 504 -31.51 -8.90 0.09
N LEU A 505 -30.73 -7.96 0.62
CA LEU A 505 -29.31 -7.83 0.38
C LEU A 505 -28.51 -8.49 1.51
N VAL A 506 -27.47 -9.25 1.17
CA VAL A 506 -26.51 -9.83 2.12
C VAL A 506 -25.12 -9.34 1.76
N LEU A 507 -24.31 -8.97 2.76
CA LEU A 507 -22.99 -8.35 2.57
C LEU A 507 -21.87 -9.26 3.05
N GLY A 508 -20.85 -9.44 2.21
CA GLY A 508 -19.60 -10.11 2.56
C GLY A 508 -19.46 -11.53 2.05
N VAL A 509 -18.38 -12.17 2.49
CA VAL A 509 -18.09 -13.58 2.19
C VAL A 509 -18.90 -14.45 3.13
N LEU A 510 -19.64 -15.40 2.58
CA LEU A 510 -20.55 -16.29 3.32
C LEU A 510 -19.91 -17.66 3.52
N SER A 511 -19.61 -18.02 4.76
CA SER A 511 -19.34 -19.39 5.20
C SER A 511 -20.59 -20.01 5.84
N VAL A 512 -20.52 -21.28 6.18
CA VAL A 512 -21.58 -21.95 6.95
C VAL A 512 -21.88 -21.21 8.24
N ALA A 513 -20.85 -20.82 9.00
CA ALA A 513 -20.98 -20.01 10.23
C ALA A 513 -21.61 -18.64 9.99
N LYS A 514 -21.32 -18.01 8.85
CA LYS A 514 -21.93 -16.74 8.44
C LYS A 514 -23.30 -16.91 7.79
N GLY A 515 -23.89 -18.10 7.91
CA GLY A 515 -25.28 -18.39 7.57
C GLY A 515 -25.56 -18.69 6.12
N LEU A 516 -24.58 -19.16 5.34
CA LEU A 516 -24.80 -19.58 3.95
C LEU A 516 -25.99 -20.58 3.85
N ARG A 517 -26.02 -21.60 4.71
CA ARG A 517 -27.09 -22.61 4.68
C ARG A 517 -28.46 -22.06 5.10
N LEU A 518 -28.49 -21.14 6.04
CA LEU A 518 -29.74 -20.44 6.41
C LEU A 518 -30.25 -19.60 5.23
N LEU A 519 -29.36 -18.86 4.55
CA LEU A 519 -29.74 -18.06 3.39
C LEU A 519 -30.28 -18.92 2.24
N GLU A 520 -29.63 -20.06 1.94
CA GLU A 520 -30.10 -21.03 0.95
C GLU A 520 -31.47 -21.58 1.31
N ALA A 521 -31.69 -21.92 2.60
CA ALA A 521 -32.96 -22.39 3.09
C ALA A 521 -34.07 -21.32 3.02
N CYS A 522 -33.76 -20.04 3.30
CA CYS A 522 -34.68 -18.94 3.10
C CYS A 522 -35.07 -18.78 1.62
N ALA A 523 -34.10 -18.86 0.71
CA ALA A 523 -34.36 -18.79 -0.72
C ALA A 523 -35.25 -19.95 -1.22
N LEU A 524 -34.99 -21.18 -0.73
CA LEU A 524 -35.79 -22.35 -1.05
C LEU A 524 -37.23 -22.26 -0.50
N ASP A 525 -37.41 -21.79 0.73
CA ASP A 525 -38.73 -21.55 1.33
C ASP A 525 -39.50 -20.47 0.55
N ALA A 526 -38.83 -19.35 0.21
CA ALA A 526 -39.43 -18.30 -0.60
C ALA A 526 -39.92 -18.81 -1.96
N LYS A 527 -39.13 -19.66 -2.65
CA LYS A 527 -39.49 -20.30 -3.90
C LYS A 527 -40.70 -21.22 -3.73
N LYS A 528 -40.70 -22.12 -2.72
CA LYS A 528 -41.79 -23.07 -2.43
C LYS A 528 -43.09 -22.36 -2.10
N ARG A 529 -43.04 -21.29 -1.33
CA ARG A 529 -44.20 -20.50 -0.90
C ARG A 529 -44.61 -19.42 -1.90
N LYS A 530 -43.86 -19.28 -3.00
CA LYS A 530 -44.04 -18.24 -4.02
C LYS A 530 -44.07 -16.82 -3.41
N LEU A 531 -43.20 -16.55 -2.44
CA LEU A 531 -43.06 -15.26 -1.82
C LEU A 531 -42.35 -14.28 -2.79
N PRO A 532 -42.71 -12.99 -2.76
CA PRO A 532 -42.06 -12.00 -3.62
C PRO A 532 -40.68 -11.56 -3.07
N LEU A 533 -39.81 -12.53 -2.80
CA LEU A 533 -38.51 -12.32 -2.21
C LEU A 533 -37.41 -12.71 -3.20
N PHE A 534 -36.42 -11.84 -3.35
CA PHE A 534 -35.22 -12.08 -4.12
C PHE A 534 -33.97 -11.77 -3.25
N PHE A 535 -33.03 -12.72 -3.18
CA PHE A 535 -31.83 -12.61 -2.35
C PHE A 535 -30.61 -12.28 -3.21
N ARG A 536 -29.93 -11.20 -2.87
CA ARG A 536 -28.72 -10.75 -3.55
C ARG A 536 -27.56 -10.67 -2.56
N VAL A 537 -26.45 -11.34 -2.86
CA VAL A 537 -25.22 -11.28 -2.07
C VAL A 537 -24.21 -10.41 -2.78
N ILE A 538 -23.78 -9.29 -2.15
CA ILE A 538 -22.56 -8.60 -2.53
C ILE A 538 -21.42 -9.31 -1.80
N GLY A 539 -20.77 -10.22 -2.50
CA GLY A 539 -19.81 -11.18 -1.99
C GLY A 539 -19.93 -12.52 -2.70
N TYR A 540 -19.31 -13.52 -2.13
CA TYR A 540 -19.29 -14.89 -2.68
C TYR A 540 -19.35 -15.93 -1.55
N PRO A 541 -19.78 -17.17 -1.86
CA PRO A 541 -19.77 -18.25 -0.88
C PRO A 541 -18.33 -18.76 -0.71
N PHE A 542 -17.89 -18.88 0.55
CA PHE A 542 -16.60 -19.52 0.88
C PHE A 542 -16.67 -21.03 0.76
N ASP A 543 -17.80 -21.60 1.21
CA ASP A 543 -18.11 -23.01 1.07
C ASP A 543 -18.91 -23.24 -0.23
N GLU A 544 -18.95 -24.48 -0.73
CA GLU A 544 -19.70 -24.81 -1.93
C GLU A 544 -21.20 -24.49 -1.75
N ALA A 545 -21.70 -23.55 -2.57
CA ALA A 545 -23.09 -23.17 -2.55
C ALA A 545 -23.97 -24.19 -3.31
N ILE A 546 -25.17 -24.47 -2.77
CA ILE A 546 -26.13 -25.33 -3.43
C ILE A 546 -26.72 -24.59 -4.64
N LYS A 547 -26.46 -25.11 -5.84
CA LYS A 547 -27.01 -24.58 -7.09
C LYS A 547 -28.38 -25.18 -7.39
N GLU A 548 -29.43 -24.50 -6.95
CA GLU A 548 -30.81 -24.88 -7.29
C GLU A 548 -31.23 -24.16 -8.58
N PRO A 549 -31.81 -24.86 -9.58
CA PRO A 549 -32.39 -24.21 -10.76
C PRO A 549 -33.46 -23.20 -10.36
N ASP A 550 -33.48 -22.03 -10.99
CA ASP A 550 -34.44 -20.95 -10.74
C ASP A 550 -34.49 -20.49 -9.26
N SER A 551 -33.36 -20.55 -8.55
CA SER A 551 -33.26 -20.05 -7.19
C SER A 551 -33.38 -18.52 -7.17
N PRO A 552 -34.16 -17.92 -6.23
CA PRO A 552 -34.18 -16.49 -6.04
C PRO A 552 -32.94 -15.96 -5.33
N LEU A 553 -31.83 -16.72 -5.30
CA LEU A 553 -30.53 -16.32 -4.69
C LEU A 553 -29.48 -16.12 -5.78
N SER A 554 -28.77 -14.98 -5.72
CA SER A 554 -27.67 -14.66 -6.63
C SER A 554 -26.51 -14.01 -5.91
N PHE A 555 -25.28 -14.19 -6.47
CA PHE A 555 -24.04 -13.68 -5.93
C PHE A 555 -23.43 -12.64 -6.91
N TYR A 556 -22.84 -11.57 -6.35
CA TYR A 556 -22.14 -10.57 -7.13
C TYR A 556 -20.70 -11.02 -7.45
N GLY A 557 -20.02 -11.61 -6.48
CA GLY A 557 -18.60 -11.97 -6.52
C GLY A 557 -17.73 -11.10 -5.62
N PRO A 558 -16.41 -11.21 -5.75
CA PRO A 558 -15.46 -10.39 -4.99
C PRO A 558 -15.64 -8.89 -5.24
N TYR A 559 -15.38 -8.09 -4.23
CA TYR A 559 -15.43 -6.62 -4.27
C TYR A 559 -14.36 -6.02 -3.35
N SER A 560 -14.01 -4.76 -3.56
CA SER A 560 -13.18 -3.99 -2.64
C SER A 560 -14.04 -3.17 -1.67
N ASP A 561 -13.52 -2.91 -0.48
CA ASP A 561 -14.21 -2.08 0.53
C ASP A 561 -14.58 -0.69 0.01
N LYS A 562 -13.76 -0.12 -0.89
CA LYS A 562 -14.00 1.18 -1.52
C LYS A 562 -15.22 1.16 -2.46
N GLU A 563 -15.51 0.01 -3.07
CA GLU A 563 -16.65 -0.14 -4.00
C GLU A 563 -17.96 -0.44 -3.26
N LEU A 564 -17.89 -0.99 -2.04
CA LEU A 564 -19.06 -1.49 -1.32
C LEU A 564 -20.19 -0.44 -1.18
N PRO A 565 -19.95 0.83 -0.80
CA PRO A 565 -21.01 1.84 -0.73
C PRO A 565 -21.75 2.02 -2.05
N MET A 566 -21.05 2.14 -3.18
CA MET A 566 -21.66 2.26 -4.50
C MET A 566 -22.42 1.01 -4.93
N LEU A 567 -21.91 -0.18 -4.57
CA LEU A 567 -22.58 -1.45 -4.88
C LEU A 567 -23.90 -1.58 -4.11
N ILE A 568 -23.94 -1.22 -2.83
CA ILE A 568 -25.16 -1.21 -2.02
C ILE A 568 -26.19 -0.30 -2.65
N GLU A 569 -25.82 0.93 -3.03
CA GLU A 569 -26.70 1.89 -3.67
C GLU A 569 -27.22 1.41 -5.03
N ARG A 570 -26.33 0.83 -5.86
CA ARG A 570 -26.66 0.28 -7.19
C ARG A 570 -27.67 -0.87 -7.11
N GLU A 571 -27.56 -1.74 -6.10
CA GLU A 571 -28.47 -2.87 -5.94
C GLU A 571 -29.91 -2.44 -5.60
N ARG A 572 -30.13 -1.22 -5.08
CA ARG A 572 -31.47 -0.71 -4.72
C ARG A 572 -32.27 -1.72 -3.90
N ALA A 573 -31.63 -2.29 -2.90
CA ALA A 573 -32.22 -3.29 -2.02
C ALA A 573 -33.27 -2.64 -1.11
N ASP A 574 -34.14 -3.48 -0.56
CA ASP A 574 -35.22 -3.07 0.36
C ASP A 574 -34.86 -3.33 1.81
N ILE A 575 -33.99 -4.32 2.07
CA ILE A 575 -33.51 -4.70 3.39
C ILE A 575 -32.10 -5.32 3.30
N VAL A 576 -31.28 -5.14 4.33
CA VAL A 576 -30.00 -5.85 4.49
C VAL A 576 -30.19 -6.95 5.52
N PHE A 577 -29.80 -8.18 5.19
CA PHE A 577 -29.90 -9.34 6.06
C PHE A 577 -28.53 -9.89 6.47
N PHE A 578 -28.34 -10.15 7.74
CA PHE A 578 -27.19 -10.81 8.33
C PHE A 578 -27.59 -12.18 8.85
N PRO A 579 -27.39 -13.28 8.11
CA PRO A 579 -27.81 -14.62 8.53
C PRO A 579 -26.84 -15.33 9.48
N ALA A 580 -25.98 -14.58 10.20
CA ALA A 580 -24.91 -15.13 11.03
C ALA A 580 -25.43 -16.09 12.11
N LEU A 581 -24.74 -17.23 12.28
CA LEU A 581 -25.08 -18.31 13.24
C LEU A 581 -24.07 -18.36 14.40
N TRP A 582 -23.34 -17.29 14.61
CA TRP A 582 -22.35 -17.12 15.68
C TRP A 582 -22.38 -15.67 16.24
N PRO A 583 -21.92 -15.44 17.48
CA PRO A 583 -21.91 -14.10 18.04
C PRO A 583 -20.82 -13.24 17.36
N GLU A 584 -21.21 -12.40 16.40
CA GLU A 584 -20.29 -11.46 15.78
C GLU A 584 -19.70 -10.50 16.82
N SER A 585 -18.40 -10.30 16.77
CA SER A 585 -17.71 -9.43 17.74
C SER A 585 -17.88 -7.94 17.44
N TYR A 586 -18.01 -7.59 16.14
CA TYR A 586 -18.19 -6.20 15.68
C TYR A 586 -19.01 -6.09 14.39
N SER A 587 -18.57 -6.78 13.31
CA SER A 587 -19.15 -6.73 11.95
C SER A 587 -19.00 -5.37 11.25
N TYR A 588 -17.92 -5.19 10.51
CA TYR A 588 -17.71 -4.00 9.64
C TYR A 588 -18.80 -3.85 8.56
N THR A 589 -19.30 -4.97 8.02
CA THR A 589 -20.39 -4.93 7.03
C THR A 589 -21.70 -4.39 7.63
N LEU A 590 -21.90 -4.53 8.94
CA LEU A 590 -23.04 -3.92 9.64
C LEU A 590 -22.94 -2.39 9.62
N SER A 591 -21.74 -1.83 9.75
CA SER A 591 -21.54 -0.38 9.67
C SER A 591 -21.93 0.18 8.30
N TYR A 592 -21.59 -0.54 7.23
CA TYR A 592 -22.06 -0.16 5.88
C TYR A 592 -23.59 -0.26 5.76
N ALA A 593 -24.21 -1.28 6.36
CA ALA A 593 -25.66 -1.42 6.36
C ALA A 593 -26.35 -0.30 7.14
N ILE A 594 -25.85 0.07 8.32
CA ILE A 594 -26.37 1.19 9.13
C ILE A 594 -26.27 2.50 8.34
N ASN A 595 -25.13 2.76 7.71
CA ASN A 595 -24.92 3.99 6.93
C ASN A 595 -25.76 4.03 5.64
N SER A 596 -26.17 2.89 5.11
CA SER A 596 -27.11 2.82 3.95
C SER A 596 -28.53 3.24 4.31
N ARG A 597 -28.88 3.30 5.60
CA ARG A 597 -30.21 3.62 6.13
C ARG A 597 -31.33 2.65 5.66
N LEU A 598 -30.97 1.51 5.13
CA LEU A 598 -31.92 0.45 4.79
C LEU A 598 -32.39 -0.26 6.07
N PRO A 599 -33.62 -0.83 6.08
CA PRO A 599 -34.01 -1.79 7.11
C PRO A 599 -32.97 -2.91 7.25
N ILE A 600 -32.70 -3.34 8.47
CA ILE A 600 -31.70 -4.36 8.75
C ILE A 600 -32.32 -5.52 9.51
N ALA A 601 -32.13 -6.74 9.01
CA ALA A 601 -32.49 -7.96 9.70
C ALA A 601 -31.22 -8.69 10.19
N ALA A 602 -31.17 -9.06 11.46
CA ALA A 602 -30.02 -9.70 12.06
C ALA A 602 -30.44 -10.59 13.26
N PRO A 603 -29.59 -11.57 13.67
CA PRO A 603 -29.86 -12.38 14.86
C PRO A 603 -29.65 -11.57 16.14
N LYS A 604 -30.41 -11.90 17.18
CA LYS A 604 -30.21 -11.41 18.56
C LYS A 604 -29.00 -12.11 19.18
N LEU A 605 -27.81 -11.88 18.62
CA LEU A 605 -26.59 -12.56 19.03
C LEU A 605 -25.36 -11.67 18.78
N GLY A 606 -24.46 -11.58 19.75
CA GLY A 606 -23.23 -10.80 19.62
C GLY A 606 -23.49 -9.31 19.42
N ALA A 607 -22.60 -8.63 18.74
CA ALA A 607 -22.65 -7.20 18.47
C ALA A 607 -23.88 -6.72 17.69
N PHE A 608 -24.59 -7.59 16.98
CA PHE A 608 -25.81 -7.20 16.28
C PHE A 608 -26.88 -6.69 17.22
N GLN A 609 -27.09 -7.38 18.36
CA GLN A 609 -28.11 -7.00 19.31
C GLN A 609 -27.88 -5.60 19.88
N GLU A 610 -26.66 -5.29 20.29
CA GLU A 610 -26.34 -3.98 20.88
C GLU A 610 -26.27 -2.86 19.84
N ARG A 611 -25.65 -3.12 18.66
CA ARG A 611 -25.46 -2.10 17.62
C ARG A 611 -26.76 -1.74 16.88
N LEU A 612 -27.78 -2.60 16.96
CA LEU A 612 -29.09 -2.38 16.36
C LEU A 612 -30.19 -2.06 17.40
N ALA A 613 -29.85 -1.96 18.69
CA ALA A 613 -30.84 -1.73 19.76
C ALA A 613 -31.69 -0.47 19.51
N ASP A 614 -31.08 0.61 19.07
CA ASP A 614 -31.73 1.89 18.79
C ASP A 614 -31.91 2.15 17.28
N TYR A 615 -31.70 1.12 16.42
CA TYR A 615 -31.87 1.28 14.97
C TYR A 615 -33.34 1.19 14.59
N PRO A 616 -33.96 2.26 14.04
CA PRO A 616 -35.44 2.36 13.95
C PRO A 616 -36.12 1.28 13.09
N SER A 617 -35.39 0.68 12.14
CA SER A 617 -35.91 -0.29 11.18
C SER A 617 -35.16 -1.63 11.32
N ALA A 618 -34.89 -2.08 12.55
CA ALA A 618 -34.25 -3.35 12.82
C ALA A 618 -35.29 -4.47 12.99
N LEU A 619 -35.09 -5.59 12.30
CA LEU A 619 -35.75 -6.87 12.57
C LEU A 619 -34.77 -7.80 13.26
N LEU A 620 -34.91 -7.98 14.55
CA LEU A 620 -34.09 -8.88 15.35
C LEU A 620 -34.87 -10.16 15.69
N LEU A 621 -34.39 -11.30 15.22
CA LEU A 621 -34.92 -12.62 15.56
C LEU A 621 -33.86 -13.46 16.31
N ASP A 622 -34.29 -14.52 16.97
CA ASP A 622 -33.36 -15.44 17.60
C ASP A 622 -32.51 -16.13 16.52
N TRP A 623 -31.24 -16.40 16.80
CA TRP A 623 -30.25 -16.90 15.83
C TRP A 623 -30.63 -18.26 15.25
N ASP A 624 -31.41 -19.06 16.00
CA ASP A 624 -31.93 -20.38 15.62
C ASP A 624 -33.35 -20.34 14.96
N SER A 625 -33.83 -19.13 14.65
CA SER A 625 -35.10 -18.92 13.98
C SER A 625 -35.18 -19.63 12.64
N SER A 626 -36.34 -20.21 12.33
CA SER A 626 -36.56 -20.95 11.08
C SER A 626 -36.47 -20.05 9.83
N PRO A 627 -36.12 -20.61 8.67
CA PRO A 627 -36.17 -19.86 7.39
C PRO A 627 -37.54 -19.23 7.12
N GLN A 628 -38.61 -19.90 7.54
CA GLN A 628 -39.99 -19.40 7.43
C GLN A 628 -40.18 -18.13 8.26
N SER A 629 -39.71 -18.15 9.51
CA SER A 629 -39.81 -16.98 10.41
C SER A 629 -39.06 -15.75 9.85
N TRP A 630 -37.87 -15.95 9.28
CA TRP A 630 -37.12 -14.89 8.61
C TRP A 630 -37.89 -14.32 7.42
N ASN A 631 -38.39 -15.19 6.53
CA ASN A 631 -39.16 -14.80 5.33
C ASN A 631 -40.47 -14.07 5.68
N ASP A 632 -41.19 -14.55 6.72
CA ASP A 632 -42.41 -13.89 7.20
C ASP A 632 -42.08 -12.48 7.76
N GLY A 633 -40.95 -12.35 8.48
CA GLY A 633 -40.44 -11.07 8.97
C GLY A 633 -40.13 -10.10 7.83
N PHE A 634 -39.47 -10.56 6.74
CA PHE A 634 -39.20 -9.75 5.57
C PHE A 634 -40.49 -9.27 4.89
N VAL A 635 -41.46 -10.15 4.69
CA VAL A 635 -42.75 -9.79 4.11
C VAL A 635 -43.54 -8.82 4.99
N ALA A 636 -43.46 -8.97 6.32
CA ALA A 636 -44.11 -8.05 7.25
C ALA A 636 -43.54 -6.63 7.17
N LEU A 637 -42.24 -6.46 6.93
CA LEU A 637 -41.59 -5.15 6.73
C LEU A 637 -42.12 -4.43 5.48
N LEU A 638 -42.54 -5.14 4.43
CA LEU A 638 -43.14 -4.52 3.25
C LEU A 638 -44.48 -3.81 3.55
N ASN A 639 -45.20 -4.29 4.55
CA ASN A 639 -46.53 -3.80 4.89
C ASN A 639 -46.52 -2.68 5.94
N GLN A 640 -45.33 -2.30 6.46
CA GLN A 640 -45.17 -1.18 7.39
C GLN A 640 -44.86 0.11 6.60
N PRO A 641 -45.55 1.23 6.87
CA PRO A 641 -45.16 2.50 6.31
C PRO A 641 -43.75 2.86 6.80
N LEU A 642 -42.80 2.97 5.89
CA LEU A 642 -41.44 3.42 6.18
C LEU A 642 -41.53 4.84 6.77
N HIS A 643 -41.49 4.95 8.08
CA HIS A 643 -41.31 6.22 8.74
C HIS A 643 -39.88 6.70 8.44
N ALA A 644 -39.77 7.65 7.49
CA ALA A 644 -38.55 8.40 7.25
C ALA A 644 -38.25 9.30 8.46
N SER A 645 -37.78 8.74 9.56
CA SER A 645 -37.22 9.50 10.66
C SER A 645 -35.82 9.96 10.26
N ARG A 646 -35.71 11.22 9.87
CA ARG A 646 -34.43 11.92 9.77
C ARG A 646 -33.81 11.98 11.17
N LEU A 647 -32.84 11.13 11.44
CA LEU A 647 -31.95 11.40 12.57
C LEU A 647 -31.00 12.54 12.17
N PRO A 648 -30.80 13.55 13.02
CA PRO A 648 -29.79 14.58 12.77
C PRO A 648 -28.41 13.92 12.73
N ILE A 649 -27.57 14.42 11.83
CA ILE A 649 -26.14 14.08 11.76
C ILE A 649 -25.54 14.55 13.08
N GLY A 650 -25.35 13.66 14.02
CA GLY A 650 -24.53 13.91 15.20
C GLY A 650 -23.10 13.99 14.73
N THR A 651 -22.54 15.19 14.72
CA THR A 651 -21.09 15.40 14.70
C THR A 651 -20.53 14.70 15.93
N LEU A 652 -19.82 13.59 15.72
CA LEU A 652 -18.97 13.02 16.76
C LEU A 652 -17.80 13.97 16.98
N ASP A 653 -18.00 14.94 17.88
CA ASP A 653 -16.90 15.64 18.51
C ASP A 653 -16.18 14.61 19.40
N GLY A 654 -14.96 14.23 18.98
CA GLY A 654 -14.11 13.35 19.74
C GLY A 654 -13.53 14.04 20.98
N PRO A 655 -13.23 13.28 22.04
CA PRO A 655 -12.20 13.66 22.99
C PRO A 655 -10.82 13.20 22.55
#